data_1654cf37215d854f0f41ab57e18f6cab
#
_entry.id   1654cf37215d854f0f41ab57e18f6cab
#
_cell.length_a   1.000
_cell.length_b   1.000
_cell.length_c   1.000
_cell.angle_alpha   90.00
_cell.angle_beta   90.00
_cell.angle_gamma   90.00
#
_symmetry.space_group_name_H-M   'P 1'
#
loop_
_entity.id
_entity.type
_entity.pdbx_description
1 polymer ?
#
loop_
_entity_poly.entity_id
_entity_poly.type
_entity_poly.pdbx_seq_one_letter_code
_entity_poly.pdbx_strand_id
1 'polypeptide(L)'
;MRRDLKMPKRMMMLMGIGLACSVGGADVQGLAEPAMEVLPLGSVRPTDWLAEQLLKQSDGLTGHAEELYDDIGKSDWLTGMNVGKEYAWERGPYYAKGLVSLAFVLDDATLKGKARRWVDAILGSQRADGDFGPKARNWWANMIALWLLRDWCEATGDVRVVPFLERYFAFQREAVKVHPFAADSKWAAARAGDELDVVLWLYRRTRKAEWLAFARTVSAQSADWTTYYYRGGDPAGRNANGCRSHIVNFMQGLKTPALQSLLDGDARKRGAYAAAFAPDGWAMRLYGRPDRMVNGSEPLSDRSASGGTELCAIAERILSCQTVLAATGDLTAADDLEIVAYNSLPATLAKDGRGMRYYCLLNQPTCEDKPLLFANNGAGSGPNRNGAICPGPHAGFGCCRSNFHFAWPKFVQSMWMRRGGGLAAVAYGPCRVTADVGGRTVTLAMSTGYPFDGKVEIRVLEGGGRFPIFARVPQGSGLPDAGQFRTFARDWKPGETIELDFPLATRLSFWENEAVAVMRGPLLFALRMPAEEKAVPRYPVPFENRWIEGETEFPRKEIRPTAPWNYALLLNRDRTLAGATVEDAGDEGVSIRARAVKTDFGGWGYMRDVTTGRAVDPPPSPVPDEGGRAETVALVPMGLTEIRIALFPWLYAPGRDVQTR
;
A
#
# COMPACT_ATOMS: atom_id res chain seq x y z
N MET A 1 -10.57 42.21 -29.22
CA MET A 1 -10.32 41.46 -30.45
C MET A 1 -10.07 40.01 -30.12
N ARG A 2 -11.11 39.17 -30.24
CA ARG A 2 -11.01 37.73 -30.07
C ARG A 2 -10.51 37.13 -31.37
N ARG A 3 -9.51 36.27 -31.33
CA ARG A 3 -9.14 35.41 -32.46
C ARG A 3 -9.45 33.97 -32.10
N ASP A 4 -10.47 33.44 -32.76
CA ASP A 4 -10.82 32.02 -32.78
C ASP A 4 -9.76 31.24 -33.55
N LEU A 5 -9.12 30.29 -32.92
CA LEU A 5 -8.28 29.28 -33.60
C LEU A 5 -9.06 27.96 -33.64
N LYS A 6 -9.63 27.65 -34.78
CA LYS A 6 -10.19 26.34 -35.13
C LYS A 6 -9.04 25.35 -35.32
N MET A 7 -9.02 24.30 -34.53
CA MET A 7 -8.20 23.11 -34.79
C MET A 7 -8.96 22.10 -35.67
N PRO A 8 -8.31 21.43 -36.63
CA PRO A 8 -8.95 20.44 -37.48
C PRO A 8 -9.06 19.09 -36.74
N LYS A 9 -10.26 18.52 -36.73
CA LYS A 9 -10.52 17.14 -36.32
C LYS A 9 -9.82 16.18 -37.29
N ARG A 10 -8.72 15.57 -36.91
CA ARG A 10 -8.27 14.32 -37.50
C ARG A 10 -8.79 13.16 -36.61
N MET A 11 -9.83 12.53 -37.13
CA MET A 11 -10.39 11.29 -36.66
C MET A 11 -9.38 10.16 -36.94
N MET A 12 -8.68 9.72 -35.94
CA MET A 12 -7.81 8.55 -36.01
C MET A 12 -8.67 7.34 -35.70
N MET A 13 -9.07 6.63 -36.73
CA MET A 13 -9.81 5.38 -36.67
C MET A 13 -8.83 4.29 -36.20
N LEU A 14 -8.83 3.98 -34.88
CA LEU A 14 -8.20 2.79 -34.35
C LEU A 14 -9.05 1.59 -34.76
N MET A 15 -8.62 0.85 -35.77
CA MET A 15 -9.11 -0.50 -36.01
C MET A 15 -8.68 -1.39 -34.89
N GLY A 16 -9.52 -1.53 -33.86
CA GLY A 16 -9.43 -2.61 -32.89
C GLY A 16 -9.71 -3.93 -33.59
N ILE A 17 -8.68 -4.76 -33.72
CA ILE A 17 -8.90 -6.18 -34.04
C ILE A 17 -9.48 -6.81 -32.76
N GLY A 18 -10.79 -6.71 -32.63
CA GLY A 18 -11.56 -7.46 -31.64
C GLY A 18 -11.57 -8.93 -32.05
N LEU A 19 -10.69 -9.74 -31.49
CA LEU A 19 -10.95 -11.17 -31.42
C LEU A 19 -12.15 -11.37 -30.46
N ALA A 20 -13.32 -11.53 -31.06
CA ALA A 20 -14.49 -12.02 -30.36
C ALA A 20 -14.19 -13.45 -29.88
N CYS A 21 -13.85 -13.62 -28.61
CA CYS A 21 -13.90 -14.93 -27.98
C CYS A 21 -15.35 -15.32 -27.78
N SER A 22 -15.87 -16.12 -28.71
CA SER A 22 -17.06 -16.94 -28.49
C SER A 22 -16.74 -17.89 -27.34
N VAL A 23 -17.54 -17.84 -26.28
CA VAL A 23 -17.53 -18.77 -25.16
C VAL A 23 -18.00 -20.12 -25.71
N GLY A 24 -17.06 -20.95 -26.09
CA GLY A 24 -17.21 -22.36 -26.30
C GLY A 24 -16.35 -23.05 -25.25
N GLY A 25 -16.98 -23.61 -24.20
CA GLY A 25 -16.29 -24.36 -23.17
C GLY A 25 -15.55 -25.56 -23.78
N ALA A 26 -14.25 -25.58 -23.60
CA ALA A 26 -13.45 -26.79 -23.55
C ALA A 26 -12.41 -26.55 -22.45
N ASP A 27 -12.46 -27.40 -21.43
CA ASP A 27 -11.55 -27.51 -20.32
C ASP A 27 -10.10 -27.21 -20.72
N VAL A 28 -9.59 -26.05 -20.38
CA VAL A 28 -8.15 -25.86 -20.21
C VAL A 28 -7.82 -26.47 -18.86
N GLN A 29 -7.55 -27.78 -18.86
CA GLN A 29 -7.19 -28.53 -17.66
C GLN A 29 -6.15 -27.76 -16.85
N GLY A 30 -6.55 -27.14 -15.74
CA GLY A 30 -5.68 -26.90 -14.64
C GLY A 30 -5.41 -25.48 -14.15
N LEU A 31 -6.06 -24.42 -14.65
CA LEU A 31 -6.01 -23.10 -14.03
C LEU A 31 -7.43 -22.63 -13.69
N ALA A 32 -7.67 -22.35 -12.40
CA ALA A 32 -8.94 -21.76 -11.98
C ALA A 32 -9.07 -20.31 -12.43
N GLU A 33 -10.29 -19.88 -12.72
CA GLU A 33 -10.55 -18.46 -12.99
C GLU A 33 -10.44 -17.65 -11.69
N PRO A 34 -9.86 -16.43 -11.73
CA PRO A 34 -9.83 -15.55 -10.60
C PRO A 34 -11.25 -15.05 -10.27
N ALA A 35 -11.49 -14.71 -9.03
CA ALA A 35 -12.79 -14.18 -8.60
C ALA A 35 -13.10 -12.81 -9.23
N MET A 36 -12.06 -12.03 -9.52
CA MET A 36 -12.13 -10.74 -10.21
C MET A 36 -10.86 -10.53 -11.04
N GLU A 37 -10.93 -9.62 -12.01
CA GLU A 37 -9.78 -9.23 -12.82
C GLU A 37 -9.43 -7.76 -12.55
N VAL A 38 -8.15 -7.49 -12.36
CA VAL A 38 -7.61 -6.12 -12.25
C VAL A 38 -7.74 -5.44 -13.63
N LEU A 39 -8.26 -4.22 -13.65
CA LEU A 39 -8.34 -3.43 -14.87
C LEU A 39 -6.96 -2.92 -15.29
N PRO A 40 -6.69 -2.73 -16.60
CA PRO A 40 -5.44 -2.14 -17.07
C PRO A 40 -5.12 -0.81 -16.39
N LEU A 41 -3.84 -0.48 -16.22
CA LEU A 41 -3.43 0.83 -15.73
C LEU A 41 -4.01 1.97 -16.59
N GLY A 42 -4.50 3.02 -15.92
CA GLY A 42 -5.16 4.15 -16.59
C GLY A 42 -6.64 3.94 -16.86
N SER A 43 -7.19 2.72 -16.63
CA SER A 43 -8.64 2.51 -16.66
C SER A 43 -9.35 3.25 -15.52
N VAL A 44 -8.72 3.31 -14.34
CA VAL A 44 -9.19 4.08 -13.18
C VAL A 44 -8.31 5.31 -13.02
N ARG A 45 -8.92 6.49 -12.99
CA ARG A 45 -8.24 7.78 -12.85
C ARG A 45 -8.80 8.52 -11.64
N PRO A 46 -7.97 9.01 -10.72
CA PRO A 46 -8.43 9.74 -9.56
C PRO A 46 -9.00 11.10 -9.96
N THR A 47 -9.91 11.63 -9.15
CA THR A 47 -10.40 13.02 -9.23
C THR A 47 -10.27 13.67 -7.84
N ASP A 48 -10.57 14.95 -7.75
CA ASP A 48 -10.66 15.72 -6.50
C ASP A 48 -9.43 15.50 -5.59
N TRP A 49 -9.62 15.37 -4.28
CA TRP A 49 -8.55 15.23 -3.30
C TRP A 49 -7.57 14.06 -3.60
N LEU A 50 -8.09 12.97 -4.21
CA LEU A 50 -7.25 11.82 -4.53
C LEU A 50 -6.31 12.11 -5.71
N ALA A 51 -6.79 12.88 -6.71
CA ALA A 51 -5.93 13.37 -7.79
C ALA A 51 -4.85 14.30 -7.25
N GLU A 52 -5.19 15.22 -6.34
CA GLU A 52 -4.22 16.11 -5.70
C GLU A 52 -3.12 15.34 -4.96
N GLN A 53 -3.50 14.26 -4.27
CA GLN A 53 -2.53 13.41 -3.58
C GLN A 53 -1.51 12.77 -4.53
N LEU A 54 -1.96 12.32 -5.72
CA LEU A 54 -1.06 11.74 -6.72
C LEU A 54 -0.26 12.82 -7.48
N LEU A 55 -0.83 14.00 -7.68
CA LEU A 55 -0.10 15.15 -8.23
C LEU A 55 1.05 15.58 -7.31
N LYS A 56 0.84 15.65 -5.99
CA LYS A 56 1.93 15.90 -5.03
C LYS A 56 3.05 14.86 -5.14
N GLN A 57 2.71 13.60 -5.39
CA GLN A 57 3.71 12.56 -5.62
C GLN A 57 4.45 12.77 -6.94
N SER A 58 3.76 13.19 -8.00
CA SER A 58 4.35 13.52 -9.31
C SER A 58 5.30 14.72 -9.22
N ASP A 59 4.89 15.79 -8.53
CA ASP A 59 5.68 17.01 -8.36
C ASP A 59 6.76 16.86 -7.27
N GLY A 60 6.68 15.78 -6.51
CA GLY A 60 7.60 15.44 -5.43
C GLY A 60 8.60 14.37 -5.81
N LEU A 61 8.79 13.42 -4.88
CA LEU A 61 9.86 12.41 -4.98
C LEU A 61 9.78 11.54 -6.24
N THR A 62 8.58 11.21 -6.77
CA THR A 62 8.51 10.34 -7.94
C THR A 62 8.96 11.03 -9.21
N GLY A 63 8.55 12.29 -9.42
CA GLY A 63 8.95 13.05 -10.60
C GLY A 63 10.44 13.39 -10.63
N HIS A 64 11.08 13.46 -9.45
CA HIS A 64 12.48 13.91 -9.29
C HIS A 64 13.44 12.80 -8.83
N ALA A 65 13.00 11.56 -8.72
CA ALA A 65 13.84 10.49 -8.19
C ALA A 65 15.10 10.21 -9.03
N GLU A 66 15.06 10.42 -10.34
CA GLU A 66 16.23 10.23 -11.21
C GLU A 66 17.31 11.28 -10.96
N GLU A 67 16.93 12.48 -10.55
CA GLU A 67 17.82 13.58 -10.22
C GLU A 67 18.33 13.47 -8.77
N LEU A 68 17.47 13.01 -7.85
CA LEU A 68 17.78 12.90 -6.43
C LEU A 68 18.67 11.70 -6.07
N TYR A 69 18.53 10.60 -6.82
CA TYR A 69 19.14 9.32 -6.46
C TYR A 69 20.00 8.76 -7.58
N ASP A 70 21.31 8.79 -7.38
CA ASP A 70 22.29 8.27 -8.34
C ASP A 70 22.02 6.80 -8.73
N ASP A 71 21.61 5.96 -7.78
CA ASP A 71 21.29 4.55 -8.00
C ASP A 71 19.99 4.32 -8.79
N ILE A 72 19.22 5.38 -9.01
CA ILE A 72 18.09 5.42 -9.95
C ILE A 72 18.52 6.07 -11.27
N GLY A 73 18.97 7.32 -11.25
CA GLY A 73 19.30 8.08 -12.46
C GLY A 73 20.46 7.48 -13.27
N LYS A 74 21.40 6.80 -12.60
CA LYS A 74 22.54 6.10 -13.21
C LYS A 74 22.38 4.57 -13.15
N SER A 75 21.16 4.06 -12.90
CA SER A 75 20.92 2.63 -12.79
C SER A 75 21.40 1.86 -14.01
N ASP A 76 22.02 0.70 -13.80
CA ASP A 76 22.46 -0.20 -14.87
C ASP A 76 21.27 -0.72 -15.70
N TRP A 77 20.07 -0.74 -15.14
CA TRP A 77 18.82 -1.06 -15.83
C TRP A 77 18.42 -0.02 -16.87
N LEU A 78 18.78 1.25 -16.63
CA LEU A 78 18.51 2.36 -17.55
C LEU A 78 19.66 2.62 -18.50
N THR A 79 20.90 2.54 -18.01
CA THR A 79 22.08 3.01 -18.73
C THR A 79 22.90 1.88 -19.36
N GLY A 80 22.82 0.67 -18.84
CA GLY A 80 23.67 -0.45 -19.24
C GLY A 80 25.16 -0.29 -18.91
N MET A 81 25.53 0.73 -18.11
CA MET A 81 26.93 1.13 -17.86
C MET A 81 27.70 0.18 -16.97
N ASN A 82 27.03 -0.75 -16.26
CA ASN A 82 27.64 -1.67 -15.31
C ASN A 82 28.45 -0.96 -14.20
N VAL A 83 27.80 0.04 -13.59
CA VAL A 83 28.39 0.93 -12.56
C VAL A 83 28.72 0.16 -11.28
N GLY A 84 27.87 -0.78 -10.87
CA GLY A 84 28.10 -1.58 -9.68
C GLY A 84 26.86 -2.30 -9.14
N LYS A 85 27.07 -3.13 -8.12
CA LYS A 85 26.02 -4.01 -7.56
C LYS A 85 24.75 -3.26 -7.17
N GLU A 86 24.85 -2.11 -6.51
CA GLU A 86 23.68 -1.33 -6.05
C GLU A 86 22.89 -0.75 -7.22
N TYR A 87 23.58 -0.39 -8.32
CA TYR A 87 22.97 0.15 -9.54
C TYR A 87 22.32 -0.94 -10.41
N ALA A 88 22.76 -2.19 -10.25
CA ALA A 88 22.22 -3.36 -10.93
C ALA A 88 21.09 -4.06 -10.15
N TRP A 89 20.87 -3.67 -8.88
CA TRP A 89 19.91 -4.29 -7.97
C TRP A 89 18.47 -3.80 -8.21
N GLU A 90 17.61 -3.96 -7.21
CA GLU A 90 16.17 -3.72 -7.22
C GLU A 90 15.74 -2.24 -7.37
N ARG A 91 16.62 -1.26 -7.05
CA ARG A 91 16.23 0.15 -6.89
C ARG A 91 15.70 0.76 -8.18
N GLY A 92 16.41 0.58 -9.29
CA GLY A 92 15.95 1.03 -10.60
C GLY A 92 14.60 0.44 -11.03
N PRO A 93 14.45 -0.89 -11.05
CA PRO A 93 13.19 -1.54 -11.39
C PRO A 93 12.03 -1.18 -10.44
N TYR A 94 12.26 -1.03 -9.14
CA TYR A 94 11.25 -0.56 -8.20
C TYR A 94 10.73 0.82 -8.55
N TYR A 95 11.63 1.77 -8.77
CA TYR A 95 11.25 3.11 -9.19
C TYR A 95 10.49 3.07 -10.52
N ALA A 96 11.01 2.38 -11.52
CA ALA A 96 10.40 2.31 -12.85
C ALA A 96 8.99 1.69 -12.81
N LYS A 97 8.75 0.68 -11.95
CA LYS A 97 7.42 0.10 -11.68
C LYS A 97 6.45 1.15 -11.14
N GLY A 98 6.91 1.98 -10.19
CA GLY A 98 6.11 3.08 -9.65
C GLY A 98 5.86 4.19 -10.64
N LEU A 99 6.89 4.58 -11.40
CA LEU A 99 6.81 5.59 -12.45
C LEU A 99 5.80 5.21 -13.54
N VAL A 100 5.86 3.98 -14.06
CA VAL A 100 4.86 3.46 -15.02
C VAL A 100 3.46 3.55 -14.43
N SER A 101 3.28 3.11 -13.19
CA SER A 101 1.97 3.12 -12.54
C SER A 101 1.41 4.53 -12.40
N LEU A 102 2.20 5.49 -11.92
CA LEU A 102 1.77 6.88 -11.73
C LEU A 102 1.49 7.59 -13.07
N ALA A 103 2.35 7.37 -14.06
CA ALA A 103 2.24 7.99 -15.38
C ALA A 103 0.91 7.70 -16.07
N PHE A 104 0.42 6.47 -15.97
CA PHE A 104 -0.84 6.07 -16.59
C PHE A 104 -2.07 6.42 -15.76
N VAL A 105 -1.97 6.35 -14.43
CA VAL A 105 -3.09 6.72 -13.55
C VAL A 105 -3.37 8.22 -13.61
N LEU A 106 -2.33 9.07 -13.70
CA LEU A 106 -2.47 10.51 -13.91
C LEU A 106 -2.69 10.92 -15.39
N ASP A 107 -2.40 10.02 -16.33
CA ASP A 107 -2.36 10.33 -17.78
C ASP A 107 -1.30 11.38 -18.13
N ASP A 108 -0.22 11.46 -17.36
CA ASP A 108 0.82 12.47 -17.48
C ASP A 108 1.79 12.16 -18.64
N ALA A 109 1.89 13.07 -19.61
CA ALA A 109 2.72 12.88 -20.79
C ALA A 109 4.23 12.87 -20.48
N THR A 110 4.67 13.69 -19.52
CA THR A 110 6.08 13.78 -19.09
C THR A 110 6.52 12.51 -18.41
N LEU A 111 5.73 12.04 -17.44
CA LEU A 111 6.00 10.78 -16.74
C LEU A 111 5.92 9.58 -17.70
N LYS A 112 5.00 9.57 -18.65
CA LYS A 112 4.94 8.54 -19.71
C LYS A 112 6.20 8.54 -20.57
N GLY A 113 6.75 9.72 -20.87
CA GLY A 113 8.02 9.85 -21.58
C GLY A 113 9.19 9.27 -20.80
N LYS A 114 9.30 9.59 -19.50
CA LYS A 114 10.29 8.97 -18.60
C LYS A 114 10.10 7.45 -18.52
N ALA A 115 8.88 6.97 -18.31
CA ALA A 115 8.53 5.55 -18.24
C ALA A 115 8.91 4.78 -19.52
N ARG A 116 8.63 5.34 -20.69
CA ARG A 116 9.01 4.74 -21.99
C ARG A 116 10.52 4.53 -22.09
N ARG A 117 11.32 5.49 -21.65
CA ARG A 117 12.79 5.38 -21.66
C ARG A 117 13.26 4.18 -20.83
N TRP A 118 12.69 3.93 -19.66
CA TRP A 118 12.98 2.77 -18.86
C TRP A 118 12.56 1.46 -19.53
N VAL A 119 11.36 1.41 -20.07
CA VAL A 119 10.84 0.23 -20.77
C VAL A 119 11.70 -0.08 -22.01
N ASP A 120 12.05 0.92 -22.81
CA ASP A 120 12.88 0.74 -24.00
C ASP A 120 14.30 0.23 -23.65
N ALA A 121 14.88 0.75 -22.55
CA ALA A 121 16.18 0.28 -22.05
C ALA A 121 16.11 -1.19 -21.59
N ILE A 122 15.06 -1.56 -20.82
CA ILE A 122 14.87 -2.94 -20.35
C ILE A 122 14.66 -3.89 -21.54
N LEU A 123 13.76 -3.56 -22.46
CA LEU A 123 13.49 -4.38 -23.65
C LEU A 123 14.75 -4.51 -24.54
N GLY A 124 15.50 -3.42 -24.69
CA GLY A 124 16.75 -3.39 -25.46
C GLY A 124 17.91 -4.18 -24.83
N SER A 125 17.82 -4.50 -23.54
CA SER A 125 18.86 -5.25 -22.81
C SER A 125 18.79 -6.76 -23.03
N GLN A 126 17.77 -7.28 -23.73
CA GLN A 126 17.62 -8.73 -23.92
C GLN A 126 18.72 -9.31 -24.78
N ARG A 127 19.39 -10.31 -24.26
CA ARG A 127 20.49 -11.05 -24.91
C ARG A 127 19.95 -12.14 -25.83
N ALA A 128 20.88 -12.70 -26.68
CA ALA A 128 20.52 -13.73 -27.64
C ALA A 128 20.00 -15.03 -26.98
N ASP A 129 20.44 -15.34 -25.75
CA ASP A 129 19.95 -16.47 -24.97
C ASP A 129 18.57 -16.25 -24.35
N GLY A 130 18.04 -15.04 -24.41
CA GLY A 130 16.75 -14.64 -23.82
C GLY A 130 16.83 -13.96 -22.46
N ASP A 131 17.97 -14.01 -21.77
CA ASP A 131 18.20 -13.29 -20.53
C ASP A 131 18.26 -11.78 -20.75
N PHE A 132 18.02 -10.95 -19.71
CA PHE A 132 17.94 -9.49 -19.84
C PHE A 132 18.43 -8.77 -18.59
N GLY A 133 18.53 -7.45 -18.70
CA GLY A 133 18.95 -6.57 -17.62
C GLY A 133 20.46 -6.57 -17.39
N PRO A 134 20.96 -6.09 -16.25
CA PRO A 134 22.37 -6.02 -15.94
C PRO A 134 23.08 -7.37 -16.01
N LYS A 135 24.37 -7.36 -16.31
CA LYS A 135 25.17 -8.61 -16.44
C LYS A 135 25.21 -9.43 -15.14
N ALA A 136 25.21 -8.76 -13.99
CA ALA A 136 25.07 -9.41 -12.69
C ALA A 136 23.62 -9.83 -12.50
N ARG A 137 23.28 -11.05 -12.95
CA ARG A 137 21.93 -11.61 -12.84
C ARG A 137 21.46 -11.64 -11.39
N ASN A 138 20.22 -11.25 -11.19
CA ASN A 138 19.50 -11.40 -9.94
C ASN A 138 18.03 -11.67 -10.22
N TRP A 139 17.53 -12.85 -9.89
CA TRP A 139 16.15 -13.23 -10.16
C TRP A 139 15.16 -12.25 -9.56
N TRP A 140 15.42 -11.78 -8.34
CA TRP A 140 14.53 -10.84 -7.68
C TRP A 140 14.39 -9.51 -8.45
N ALA A 141 15.48 -8.88 -8.85
CA ALA A 141 15.43 -7.63 -9.60
C ALA A 141 14.75 -7.81 -10.96
N ASN A 142 14.95 -8.97 -11.62
CA ASN A 142 14.24 -9.30 -12.85
C ASN A 142 12.72 -9.42 -12.61
N MET A 143 12.26 -10.03 -11.50
CA MET A 143 10.83 -10.14 -11.16
C MET A 143 10.14 -8.79 -11.13
N ILE A 144 10.79 -7.75 -10.57
CA ILE A 144 10.24 -6.39 -10.54
C ILE A 144 10.12 -5.83 -11.96
N ALA A 145 11.14 -6.02 -12.79
CA ALA A 145 11.14 -5.56 -14.18
C ALA A 145 10.03 -6.25 -15.00
N LEU A 146 9.77 -7.54 -14.75
CA LEU A 146 8.66 -8.27 -15.40
C LEU A 146 7.30 -7.65 -15.08
N TRP A 147 7.08 -7.23 -13.82
CA TRP A 147 5.86 -6.54 -13.40
C TRP A 147 5.65 -5.23 -14.15
N LEU A 148 6.67 -4.39 -14.22
CA LEU A 148 6.55 -3.12 -14.93
C LEU A 148 6.28 -3.32 -16.43
N LEU A 149 6.89 -4.34 -17.05
CA LEU A 149 6.64 -4.65 -18.47
C LEU A 149 5.21 -5.16 -18.70
N ARG A 150 4.68 -6.00 -17.80
CA ARG A 150 3.27 -6.40 -17.84
C ARG A 150 2.35 -5.19 -17.76
N ASP A 151 2.55 -4.34 -16.75
CA ASP A 151 1.73 -3.14 -16.54
C ASP A 151 1.81 -2.18 -17.73
N TRP A 152 3.00 -2.00 -18.28
CA TRP A 152 3.20 -1.24 -19.51
C TRP A 152 2.43 -1.83 -20.72
N CYS A 153 2.52 -3.15 -20.89
CA CYS A 153 1.81 -3.86 -21.96
C CYS A 153 0.28 -3.70 -21.84
N GLU A 154 -0.26 -3.85 -20.63
CA GLU A 154 -1.69 -3.67 -20.36
C GLU A 154 -2.16 -2.24 -20.65
N ALA A 155 -1.35 -1.24 -20.31
CA ALA A 155 -1.68 0.17 -20.51
C ALA A 155 -1.53 0.66 -21.96
N THR A 156 -0.62 0.05 -22.74
CA THR A 156 -0.23 0.58 -24.06
C THR A 156 -0.52 -0.35 -25.24
N GLY A 157 -0.68 -1.65 -24.97
CA GLY A 157 -0.73 -2.66 -26.02
C GLY A 157 0.61 -2.91 -26.71
N ASP A 158 1.75 -2.56 -26.10
CA ASP A 158 3.09 -2.70 -26.69
C ASP A 158 3.37 -4.16 -27.08
N VAL A 159 3.36 -4.42 -28.37
CA VAL A 159 3.49 -5.75 -28.96
C VAL A 159 4.86 -6.39 -28.73
N ARG A 160 5.87 -5.63 -28.29
CA ARG A 160 7.23 -6.12 -28.03
C ARG A 160 7.32 -6.95 -26.75
N VAL A 161 6.42 -6.66 -25.78
CA VAL A 161 6.50 -7.22 -24.43
C VAL A 161 6.26 -8.73 -24.42
N VAL A 162 5.18 -9.20 -25.05
CA VAL A 162 4.84 -10.65 -25.03
C VAL A 162 5.98 -11.51 -25.62
N PRO A 163 6.51 -11.23 -26.82
CA PRO A 163 7.66 -11.99 -27.35
C PRO A 163 8.92 -11.89 -26.49
N PHE A 164 9.15 -10.74 -25.84
CA PHE A 164 10.27 -10.57 -24.91
C PHE A 164 10.11 -11.50 -23.70
N LEU A 165 8.93 -11.53 -23.06
CA LEU A 165 8.65 -12.38 -21.91
C LEU A 165 8.72 -13.87 -22.28
N GLU A 166 8.23 -14.25 -23.45
CA GLU A 166 8.31 -15.63 -23.93
C GLU A 166 9.77 -16.10 -24.08
N ARG A 167 10.65 -15.27 -24.66
CA ARG A 167 12.09 -15.60 -24.76
C ARG A 167 12.75 -15.67 -23.39
N TYR A 168 12.43 -14.71 -22.50
CA TYR A 168 12.98 -14.72 -21.16
C TYR A 168 12.55 -15.96 -20.36
N PHE A 169 11.25 -16.28 -20.32
CA PHE A 169 10.79 -17.45 -19.59
C PHE A 169 11.24 -18.78 -20.19
N ALA A 170 11.45 -18.84 -21.50
CA ALA A 170 12.10 -20.00 -22.13
C ALA A 170 13.52 -20.20 -21.63
N PHE A 171 14.30 -19.11 -21.53
CA PHE A 171 15.65 -19.11 -20.94
C PHE A 171 15.57 -19.47 -19.45
N GLN A 172 14.75 -18.80 -18.68
CA GLN A 172 14.68 -18.97 -17.21
C GLN A 172 14.25 -20.38 -16.83
N ARG A 173 13.31 -21.00 -17.55
CA ARG A 173 12.86 -22.37 -17.34
C ARG A 173 14.02 -23.38 -17.33
N GLU A 174 15.02 -23.17 -18.17
CA GLU A 174 16.22 -24.02 -18.18
C GLU A 174 17.20 -23.58 -17.09
N ALA A 175 17.39 -22.28 -16.91
CA ALA A 175 18.34 -21.72 -15.96
C ALA A 175 17.99 -22.06 -14.49
N VAL A 176 16.72 -22.08 -14.10
CA VAL A 176 16.30 -22.39 -12.71
C VAL A 176 16.50 -23.87 -12.34
N LYS A 177 16.73 -24.76 -13.30
CA LYS A 177 17.10 -26.15 -13.02
C LYS A 177 18.52 -26.28 -12.45
N VAL A 178 19.40 -25.37 -12.87
CA VAL A 178 20.82 -25.34 -12.46
C VAL A 178 21.05 -24.32 -11.35
N HIS A 179 20.30 -23.19 -11.41
CA HIS A 179 20.41 -22.08 -10.46
C HIS A 179 19.01 -21.69 -9.94
N PRO A 180 18.44 -22.48 -9.01
CA PRO A 180 17.08 -22.25 -8.48
C PRO A 180 17.01 -20.94 -7.68
N PHE A 181 15.79 -20.42 -7.45
CA PHE A 181 15.56 -19.15 -6.74
C PHE A 181 16.25 -19.09 -5.37
N ALA A 182 16.21 -20.17 -4.61
CA ALA A 182 16.86 -20.23 -3.30
C ALA A 182 18.40 -20.18 -3.35
N ALA A 183 19.01 -20.55 -4.48
CA ALA A 183 20.46 -20.50 -4.67
C ALA A 183 20.93 -19.11 -5.14
N ASP A 184 20.08 -18.36 -5.85
CA ASP A 184 20.38 -16.98 -6.28
C ASP A 184 20.38 -16.01 -5.11
N SER A 185 19.24 -15.92 -4.46
CA SER A 185 19.08 -15.14 -3.24
C SER A 185 17.87 -15.62 -2.44
N LYS A 186 17.95 -15.49 -1.12
CA LYS A 186 16.80 -15.75 -0.25
C LYS A 186 15.58 -14.88 -0.61
N TRP A 187 15.80 -13.72 -1.24
CA TRP A 187 14.75 -12.82 -1.71
C TRP A 187 13.96 -13.42 -2.86
N ALA A 188 14.61 -14.02 -3.84
CA ALA A 188 13.94 -14.58 -5.00
C ALA A 188 12.92 -15.66 -4.64
N ALA A 189 13.27 -16.61 -3.78
CA ALA A 189 12.33 -17.64 -3.31
C ALA A 189 11.18 -17.05 -2.47
N ALA A 190 11.48 -16.06 -1.61
CA ALA A 190 10.46 -15.44 -0.77
C ALA A 190 9.45 -14.59 -1.57
N ARG A 191 9.91 -13.98 -2.66
CA ARG A 191 9.15 -13.05 -3.48
C ARG A 191 8.69 -13.66 -4.82
N ALA A 192 8.83 -14.96 -5.00
CA ALA A 192 8.48 -15.67 -6.24
C ALA A 192 6.99 -15.51 -6.64
N GLY A 193 6.12 -15.08 -5.73
CA GLY A 193 4.74 -14.71 -6.05
C GLY A 193 4.64 -13.57 -7.06
N ASP A 194 5.61 -12.67 -7.10
CA ASP A 194 5.66 -11.59 -8.09
C ASP A 194 5.88 -12.14 -9.50
N GLU A 195 6.78 -13.11 -9.65
CA GLU A 195 6.98 -13.76 -10.95
C GLU A 195 5.81 -14.67 -11.34
N LEU A 196 5.29 -15.43 -10.37
CA LEU A 196 4.15 -16.33 -10.61
C LEU A 196 2.97 -15.57 -11.22
N ASP A 197 2.69 -14.37 -10.75
CA ASP A 197 1.60 -13.55 -11.29
C ASP A 197 1.84 -13.17 -12.77
N VAL A 198 3.07 -12.79 -13.13
CA VAL A 198 3.41 -12.44 -14.53
C VAL A 198 3.37 -13.68 -15.45
N VAL A 199 3.84 -14.84 -14.97
CA VAL A 199 3.78 -16.09 -15.76
C VAL A 199 2.32 -16.52 -15.97
N LEU A 200 1.47 -16.41 -14.96
CA LEU A 200 0.03 -16.69 -15.09
C LEU A 200 -0.67 -15.70 -16.02
N TRP A 201 -0.28 -14.42 -15.97
CA TRP A 201 -0.76 -13.42 -16.92
C TRP A 201 -0.37 -13.76 -18.36
N LEU A 202 0.88 -14.15 -18.59
CA LEU A 202 1.36 -14.55 -19.92
C LEU A 202 0.62 -15.78 -20.43
N TYR A 203 0.39 -16.79 -19.55
CA TYR A 203 -0.41 -17.95 -19.89
C TYR A 203 -1.84 -17.57 -20.31
N ARG A 204 -2.53 -16.73 -19.56
CA ARG A 204 -3.89 -16.29 -19.90
C ARG A 204 -3.94 -15.58 -21.24
N ARG A 205 -2.89 -14.83 -21.58
CA ARG A 205 -2.82 -14.05 -22.82
C ARG A 205 -2.45 -14.91 -24.04
N THR A 206 -1.57 -15.89 -23.88
CA THR A 206 -1.06 -16.71 -24.99
C THR A 206 -1.69 -18.08 -25.11
N ARG A 207 -2.26 -18.59 -24.02
CA ARG A 207 -2.80 -19.96 -23.90
C ARG A 207 -1.80 -21.09 -24.19
N LYS A 208 -0.49 -20.80 -24.17
CA LYS A 208 0.58 -21.79 -24.36
C LYS A 208 0.78 -22.61 -23.09
N ALA A 209 0.55 -23.93 -23.16
CA ALA A 209 0.61 -24.85 -22.02
C ALA A 209 1.97 -24.85 -21.30
N GLU A 210 3.05 -24.52 -22.00
CA GLU A 210 4.39 -24.43 -21.42
C GLU A 210 4.49 -23.37 -20.31
N TRP A 211 3.74 -22.26 -20.41
CA TRP A 211 3.74 -21.21 -19.36
C TRP A 211 2.98 -21.66 -18.12
N LEU A 212 1.93 -22.45 -18.27
CA LEU A 212 1.26 -23.06 -17.12
C LEU A 212 2.16 -24.11 -16.42
N ALA A 213 2.90 -24.89 -17.19
CA ALA A 213 3.90 -25.80 -16.64
C ALA A 213 5.01 -25.05 -15.91
N PHE A 214 5.49 -23.94 -16.47
CA PHE A 214 6.49 -23.12 -15.83
C PHE A 214 5.96 -22.41 -14.58
N ALA A 215 4.71 -21.94 -14.57
CA ALA A 215 4.05 -21.40 -13.37
C ALA A 215 4.06 -22.41 -12.20
N ARG A 216 3.84 -23.71 -12.48
CA ARG A 216 3.98 -24.77 -11.46
C ARG A 216 5.42 -24.90 -10.95
N THR A 217 6.41 -24.73 -11.82
CA THR A 217 7.84 -24.75 -11.43
C THR A 217 8.16 -23.55 -10.52
N VAL A 218 7.72 -22.35 -10.87
CA VAL A 218 7.88 -21.13 -10.05
C VAL A 218 7.19 -21.33 -8.70
N SER A 219 5.96 -21.84 -8.69
CA SER A 219 5.21 -22.15 -7.48
C SER A 219 5.96 -23.12 -6.56
N ALA A 220 6.56 -24.17 -7.11
CA ALA A 220 7.31 -25.17 -6.35
C ALA A 220 8.63 -24.62 -5.77
N GLN A 221 9.22 -23.60 -6.39
CA GLN A 221 10.44 -22.93 -5.91
C GLN A 221 10.17 -21.77 -4.95
N SER A 222 8.90 -21.38 -4.77
CA SER A 222 8.50 -20.36 -3.83
C SER A 222 8.68 -20.82 -2.38
N ALA A 223 8.94 -19.88 -1.47
CA ALA A 223 8.86 -20.16 -0.04
C ALA A 223 7.47 -20.64 0.34
N ASP A 224 7.38 -21.58 1.30
CA ASP A 224 6.10 -22.08 1.81
C ASP A 224 5.44 -21.03 2.73
N TRP A 225 4.80 -20.05 2.08
CA TRP A 225 4.03 -19.02 2.75
C TRP A 225 2.73 -19.55 3.35
N THR A 226 2.12 -20.57 2.74
CA THR A 226 0.88 -21.16 3.24
C THR A 226 1.06 -21.69 4.65
N THR A 227 2.03 -22.56 4.87
CA THR A 227 2.31 -23.10 6.21
C THR A 227 2.68 -21.97 7.19
N TYR A 228 3.46 -20.98 6.74
CA TYR A 228 3.88 -19.87 7.57
C TYR A 228 2.68 -19.03 8.04
N TYR A 229 1.73 -18.72 7.17
CA TYR A 229 0.54 -17.92 7.53
C TYR A 229 -0.44 -18.66 8.44
N TYR A 230 -0.48 -19.97 8.42
CA TYR A 230 -1.33 -20.74 9.33
C TYR A 230 -0.70 -21.03 10.71
N ARG A 231 0.59 -21.30 10.73
CA ARG A 231 1.26 -21.76 11.96
C ARG A 231 1.98 -20.66 12.72
N GLY A 232 2.22 -19.56 12.10
CA GLY A 232 3.21 -18.62 12.54
C GLY A 232 4.62 -19.19 12.32
N GLY A 233 5.61 -18.32 12.37
CA GLY A 233 7.01 -18.69 12.30
C GLY A 233 7.73 -18.32 13.58
N ASP A 234 8.95 -18.84 13.76
CA ASP A 234 9.88 -18.31 14.75
C ASP A 234 10.19 -16.84 14.37
N PRO A 235 9.74 -15.83 15.15
CA PRO A 235 10.02 -14.43 14.86
C PRO A 235 11.50 -14.12 14.84
N ALA A 236 12.31 -14.91 15.53
CA ALA A 236 13.76 -14.77 15.56
C ALA A 236 14.43 -15.22 14.27
N GLY A 237 13.69 -15.64 13.24
CA GLY A 237 14.22 -15.94 11.92
C GLY A 237 15.16 -17.14 11.85
N ARG A 238 15.15 -18.00 12.88
CA ARG A 238 16.02 -19.16 12.98
C ARG A 238 15.65 -20.30 12.03
N ASN A 239 14.52 -20.19 11.33
CA ASN A 239 14.20 -21.12 10.27
C ASN A 239 15.09 -20.85 9.07
N ALA A 240 15.73 -21.86 8.63
CA ALA A 240 16.78 -22.09 7.64
C ALA A 240 17.15 -20.98 6.64
N ASN A 241 16.40 -19.90 6.52
CA ASN A 241 16.69 -18.81 5.59
C ASN A 241 16.43 -17.37 6.11
N GLY A 242 16.02 -17.14 7.37
CA GLY A 242 15.88 -15.78 7.98
C GLY A 242 14.95 -14.81 7.22
N CYS A 243 14.36 -15.27 6.12
CA CYS A 243 13.75 -14.44 5.11
C CYS A 243 12.25 -14.17 5.35
N ARG A 244 11.58 -15.09 6.05
CA ARG A 244 10.12 -14.99 6.26
C ARG A 244 9.73 -13.99 7.35
N SER A 245 10.63 -13.69 8.26
CA SER A 245 10.42 -12.70 9.32
C SER A 245 10.71 -11.26 8.88
N HIS A 246 11.42 -11.05 7.77
CA HIS A 246 11.56 -9.72 7.19
C HIS A 246 10.19 -9.22 6.73
N ILE A 247 9.76 -8.09 7.26
CA ILE A 247 8.40 -7.59 7.08
C ILE A 247 8.00 -7.40 5.61
N VAL A 248 8.93 -6.93 4.76
CA VAL A 248 8.66 -6.72 3.34
C VAL A 248 8.37 -8.04 2.64
N ASN A 249 9.18 -9.07 2.91
CA ASN A 249 8.94 -10.42 2.37
C ASN A 249 7.62 -10.99 2.88
N PHE A 250 7.30 -10.75 4.18
CA PHE A 250 6.04 -11.16 4.77
C PHE A 250 4.85 -10.55 4.03
N MET A 251 4.91 -9.26 3.70
CA MET A 251 3.84 -8.58 2.96
C MET A 251 3.77 -8.98 1.49
N GLN A 252 4.92 -9.15 0.83
CA GLN A 252 4.95 -9.64 -0.56
C GLN A 252 4.49 -11.07 -0.69
N GLY A 253 4.83 -11.92 0.30
CA GLY A 253 4.45 -13.32 0.33
C GLY A 253 2.95 -13.57 0.34
N LEU A 254 2.12 -12.62 0.81
CA LEU A 254 0.66 -12.76 0.93
C LEU A 254 -0.03 -13.14 -0.38
N LYS A 255 0.46 -12.62 -1.51
CA LYS A 255 -0.11 -12.94 -2.84
C LYS A 255 0.21 -14.36 -3.29
N THR A 256 1.31 -14.95 -2.81
CA THR A 256 1.80 -16.25 -3.30
C THR A 256 0.79 -17.40 -3.11
N PRO A 257 0.25 -17.67 -1.90
CA PRO A 257 -0.76 -18.71 -1.74
C PRO A 257 -2.04 -18.45 -2.56
N ALA A 258 -2.47 -17.19 -2.65
CA ALA A 258 -3.65 -16.82 -3.43
C ALA A 258 -3.47 -17.19 -4.91
N LEU A 259 -2.32 -16.88 -5.51
CA LEU A 259 -1.98 -17.25 -6.89
C LEU A 259 -1.82 -18.78 -7.06
N GLN A 260 -1.18 -19.44 -6.08
CA GLN A 260 -1.02 -20.90 -6.09
C GLN A 260 -2.37 -21.62 -6.04
N SER A 261 -3.36 -21.07 -5.31
CA SER A 261 -4.71 -21.65 -5.26
C SER A 261 -5.42 -21.68 -6.62
N LEU A 262 -5.02 -20.83 -7.57
CA LEU A 262 -5.52 -20.86 -8.94
C LEU A 262 -4.92 -22.03 -9.73
N LEU A 263 -3.74 -22.54 -9.36
CA LEU A 263 -3.05 -23.65 -10.02
C LEU A 263 -3.58 -25.03 -9.56
N ASP A 264 -4.01 -25.15 -8.31
CA ASP A 264 -4.30 -26.45 -7.70
C ASP A 264 -5.65 -26.53 -6.96
N GLY A 265 -6.38 -25.41 -6.84
CA GLY A 265 -7.68 -25.37 -6.17
C GLY A 265 -7.61 -25.53 -4.66
N ASP A 266 -6.43 -25.47 -4.04
CA ASP A 266 -6.23 -25.70 -2.61
C ASP A 266 -6.92 -24.60 -1.78
N ALA A 267 -7.97 -24.98 -1.04
CA ALA A 267 -8.74 -24.08 -0.18
C ALA A 267 -7.90 -23.49 0.95
N ARG A 268 -6.88 -24.21 1.45
CA ARG A 268 -5.98 -23.73 2.48
C ARG A 268 -5.09 -22.61 1.97
N LYS A 269 -4.61 -22.72 0.72
CA LYS A 269 -3.87 -21.63 0.06
C LYS A 269 -4.78 -20.41 -0.16
N ARG A 270 -6.01 -20.64 -0.61
CA ARG A 270 -7.01 -19.58 -0.78
C ARG A 270 -7.30 -18.83 0.52
N GLY A 271 -7.37 -19.51 1.66
CA GLY A 271 -7.65 -18.94 2.98
C GLY A 271 -6.42 -18.42 3.75
N ALA A 272 -5.22 -18.49 3.18
CA ALA A 272 -3.97 -18.17 3.90
C ALA A 272 -3.90 -16.70 4.36
N TYR A 273 -4.46 -15.78 3.58
CA TYR A 273 -4.55 -14.37 3.94
C TYR A 273 -5.36 -14.17 5.23
N ALA A 274 -6.57 -14.69 5.26
CA ALA A 274 -7.43 -14.61 6.44
C ALA A 274 -6.81 -15.31 7.65
N ALA A 275 -6.12 -16.45 7.47
CA ALA A 275 -5.43 -17.13 8.55
C ALA A 275 -4.37 -16.27 9.25
N ALA A 276 -3.71 -15.36 8.52
CA ALA A 276 -2.71 -14.45 9.10
C ALA A 276 -3.35 -13.16 9.62
N PHE A 277 -4.31 -12.59 8.89
CA PHE A 277 -4.78 -11.22 9.07
C PHE A 277 -6.23 -11.09 9.54
N ALA A 278 -6.99 -12.18 9.73
CA ALA A 278 -8.24 -12.07 10.49
C ALA A 278 -7.97 -11.45 11.88
N PRO A 279 -8.96 -10.84 12.53
CA PRO A 279 -8.78 -10.24 13.87
C PRO A 279 -8.16 -11.19 14.89
N ASP A 280 -8.47 -12.48 14.80
CA ASP A 280 -7.91 -13.58 15.61
C ASP A 280 -6.70 -14.27 14.95
N GLY A 281 -6.33 -13.88 13.75
CA GLY A 281 -5.19 -14.39 13.02
C GLY A 281 -3.87 -14.11 13.75
N TRP A 282 -2.93 -15.04 13.67
CA TRP A 282 -1.72 -14.97 14.47
C TRP A 282 -0.87 -13.71 14.23
N ALA A 283 -0.83 -13.20 13.00
CA ALA A 283 -0.04 -12.01 12.69
C ALA A 283 -0.63 -10.77 13.37
N MET A 284 -1.95 -10.60 13.29
CA MET A 284 -2.64 -9.50 13.97
C MET A 284 -2.56 -9.63 15.48
N ARG A 285 -2.67 -10.85 16.02
CA ARG A 285 -2.60 -11.10 17.46
C ARG A 285 -1.20 -10.86 18.05
N LEU A 286 -0.12 -11.19 17.32
CA LEU A 286 1.24 -11.09 17.86
C LEU A 286 1.96 -9.79 17.48
N TYR A 287 1.66 -9.21 16.32
CA TYR A 287 2.41 -8.09 15.76
C TYR A 287 1.52 -6.97 15.21
N GLY A 288 0.20 -7.18 15.26
CA GLY A 288 -0.78 -6.33 14.59
C GLY A 288 -0.94 -4.96 15.20
N ARG A 289 -1.46 -4.07 14.36
CA ARG A 289 -1.73 -2.66 14.64
C ARG A 289 -3.16 -2.30 14.21
N PRO A 290 -3.78 -1.26 14.80
CA PRO A 290 -5.13 -0.82 14.40
C PRO A 290 -5.24 -0.40 12.93
N ASP A 291 -4.16 0.07 12.32
CA ASP A 291 -4.08 0.42 10.89
C ASP A 291 -3.86 -0.82 9.98
N ARG A 292 -4.12 -2.01 10.48
CA ARG A 292 -4.06 -3.30 9.76
C ARG A 292 -2.66 -3.66 9.23
N MET A 293 -1.65 -2.97 9.69
CA MET A 293 -0.25 -3.34 9.49
C MET A 293 0.25 -4.22 10.65
N VAL A 294 1.47 -4.68 10.55
CA VAL A 294 2.21 -5.32 11.63
C VAL A 294 3.50 -4.54 11.87
N ASN A 295 4.01 -4.59 13.09
CA ASN A 295 5.31 -4.00 13.40
C ASN A 295 6.45 -4.84 12.87
N GLY A 296 7.50 -4.19 12.39
CA GLY A 296 8.74 -4.85 12.03
C GLY A 296 9.54 -4.16 10.94
N SER A 297 10.75 -4.66 10.81
CA SER A 297 11.67 -4.46 9.70
C SER A 297 12.32 -5.82 9.40
N GLU A 298 13.42 -6.14 10.10
CA GLU A 298 14.12 -7.40 10.08
C GLU A 298 14.45 -7.80 11.53
N PRO A 299 13.64 -8.57 12.23
CA PRO A 299 12.41 -9.29 11.91
C PRO A 299 11.10 -8.55 12.24
N LEU A 300 9.97 -9.28 12.16
CA LEU A 300 8.70 -8.87 12.77
C LEU A 300 8.91 -8.61 14.27
N SER A 301 8.25 -7.59 14.79
CA SER A 301 8.39 -7.17 16.19
C SER A 301 7.04 -7.15 16.92
N ASP A 302 7.06 -6.90 18.24
CA ASP A 302 5.88 -6.92 19.09
C ASP A 302 4.84 -5.82 18.72
N ARG A 303 3.74 -5.78 19.48
CA ARG A 303 2.62 -4.85 19.28
C ARG A 303 2.85 -3.47 19.88
N SER A 304 4.10 -3.10 20.18
CA SER A 304 4.43 -1.78 20.72
C SER A 304 3.90 -0.63 19.85
N ALA A 305 3.35 0.39 20.46
CA ALA A 305 2.92 1.63 19.78
C ALA A 305 4.11 2.41 19.20
N SER A 306 5.30 2.24 19.78
CA SER A 306 6.57 2.77 19.30
C SER A 306 7.26 1.87 18.28
N GLY A 307 6.69 0.70 17.99
CA GLY A 307 7.16 -0.18 16.92
C GLY A 307 6.93 0.44 15.55
N GLY A 308 7.94 0.32 14.67
CA GLY A 308 7.85 0.86 13.31
C GLY A 308 7.43 -0.19 12.30
N THR A 309 6.68 0.24 11.30
CA THR A 309 6.41 -0.53 10.08
C THR A 309 7.19 0.09 8.93
N GLU A 310 7.99 -0.71 8.23
CA GLU A 310 8.79 -0.25 7.09
C GLU A 310 7.90 0.17 5.90
N LEU A 311 8.21 1.30 5.25
CA LEU A 311 7.42 1.83 4.13
C LEU A 311 7.32 0.85 2.94
N CYS A 312 8.38 0.08 2.64
CA CYS A 312 8.29 -0.96 1.62
C CYS A 312 7.19 -1.97 1.93
N ALA A 313 7.03 -2.35 3.21
CA ALA A 313 6.00 -3.28 3.63
C ALA A 313 4.59 -2.71 3.46
N ILE A 314 4.41 -1.40 3.69
CA ILE A 314 3.14 -0.70 3.47
C ILE A 314 2.79 -0.73 1.98
N ALA A 315 3.74 -0.40 1.10
CA ALA A 315 3.54 -0.42 -0.34
C ALA A 315 3.22 -1.84 -0.85
N GLU A 316 4.00 -2.85 -0.44
CA GLU A 316 3.79 -4.24 -0.85
C GLU A 316 2.50 -4.85 -0.27
N ARG A 317 2.03 -4.37 0.88
CA ARG A 317 0.73 -4.74 1.41
C ARG A 317 -0.40 -4.35 0.47
N ILE A 318 -0.37 -3.13 -0.08
CA ILE A 318 -1.37 -2.63 -1.04
C ILE A 318 -1.42 -3.53 -2.28
N LEU A 319 -0.25 -3.84 -2.87
CA LEU A 319 -0.18 -4.71 -4.04
C LEU A 319 -0.64 -6.14 -3.74
N SER A 320 -0.28 -6.67 -2.57
CA SER A 320 -0.71 -8.02 -2.17
C SER A 320 -2.22 -8.08 -1.92
N CYS A 321 -2.83 -7.05 -1.32
CA CYS A 321 -4.27 -6.95 -1.16
C CYS A 321 -4.99 -6.95 -2.52
N GLN A 322 -4.49 -6.20 -3.51
CA GLN A 322 -5.02 -6.21 -4.88
C GLN A 322 -5.02 -7.63 -5.46
N THR A 323 -3.88 -8.34 -5.36
CA THR A 323 -3.73 -9.68 -5.95
C THR A 323 -4.57 -10.73 -5.21
N VAL A 324 -4.59 -10.69 -3.86
CA VAL A 324 -5.43 -11.58 -3.03
C VAL A 324 -6.89 -11.39 -3.38
N LEU A 325 -7.36 -10.14 -3.39
CA LEU A 325 -8.74 -9.79 -3.73
C LEU A 325 -9.13 -10.29 -5.12
N ALA A 326 -8.28 -10.05 -6.13
CA ALA A 326 -8.52 -10.52 -7.48
C ALA A 326 -8.56 -12.04 -7.57
N ALA A 327 -7.60 -12.76 -7.01
CA ALA A 327 -7.50 -14.19 -7.10
C ALA A 327 -8.59 -14.93 -6.31
N THR A 328 -8.91 -14.47 -5.10
CA THR A 328 -9.75 -15.21 -4.15
C THR A 328 -11.14 -14.64 -3.95
N GLY A 329 -11.34 -13.34 -4.18
CA GLY A 329 -12.57 -12.61 -3.85
C GLY A 329 -12.74 -12.31 -2.37
N ASP A 330 -11.68 -12.44 -1.55
CA ASP A 330 -11.71 -12.15 -0.11
C ASP A 330 -11.82 -10.63 0.13
N LEU A 331 -13.02 -10.17 0.50
CA LEU A 331 -13.30 -8.75 0.70
C LEU A 331 -12.64 -8.15 1.94
N THR A 332 -12.12 -8.97 2.84
CA THR A 332 -11.30 -8.46 3.95
C THR A 332 -10.02 -7.82 3.45
N ALA A 333 -9.49 -8.30 2.31
CA ALA A 333 -8.35 -7.67 1.65
C ALA A 333 -8.70 -6.29 1.06
N ALA A 334 -9.97 -6.05 0.69
CA ALA A 334 -10.42 -4.72 0.24
C ALA A 334 -10.55 -3.73 1.41
N ASP A 335 -11.06 -4.19 2.57
CA ASP A 335 -11.09 -3.37 3.78
C ASP A 335 -9.68 -3.01 4.25
N ASP A 336 -8.76 -3.98 4.26
CA ASP A 336 -7.36 -3.76 4.62
C ASP A 336 -6.66 -2.81 3.64
N LEU A 337 -6.96 -2.93 2.34
CA LEU A 337 -6.45 -2.04 1.29
C LEU A 337 -6.79 -0.57 1.59
N GLU A 338 -8.05 -0.28 1.95
CA GLU A 338 -8.47 1.08 2.31
C GLU A 338 -7.81 1.55 3.61
N ILE A 339 -7.81 0.70 4.65
CA ILE A 339 -7.24 1.09 5.95
C ILE A 339 -5.75 1.42 5.80
N VAL A 340 -4.99 0.63 5.06
CA VAL A 340 -3.56 0.87 4.82
C VAL A 340 -3.34 2.13 3.98
N ALA A 341 -4.11 2.30 2.90
CA ALA A 341 -3.99 3.44 2.00
C ALA A 341 -4.36 4.77 2.67
N TYR A 342 -5.32 4.78 3.59
CA TYR A 342 -5.78 6.02 4.22
C TYR A 342 -5.10 6.34 5.55
N ASN A 343 -4.29 5.44 6.11
CA ASN A 343 -3.59 5.67 7.37
C ASN A 343 -2.07 5.57 7.22
N SER A 344 -1.54 4.35 7.13
CA SER A 344 -0.08 4.11 7.16
C SER A 344 0.65 4.71 5.96
N LEU A 345 0.08 4.64 4.76
CA LEU A 345 0.73 5.14 3.56
C LEU A 345 0.93 6.66 3.63
N PRO A 346 -0.11 7.51 3.79
CA PRO A 346 0.08 8.95 3.89
C PRO A 346 0.86 9.38 5.14
N ALA A 347 0.72 8.65 6.27
CA ALA A 347 1.47 8.93 7.49
C ALA A 347 2.99 8.71 7.35
N THR A 348 3.44 8.01 6.30
CA THR A 348 4.85 7.75 6.00
C THR A 348 5.43 8.75 4.99
N LEU A 349 4.58 9.50 4.31
CA LEU A 349 4.98 10.51 3.33
C LEU A 349 4.88 11.90 3.94
N ALA A 350 5.72 12.83 3.48
CA ALA A 350 5.54 14.24 3.79
C ALA A 350 4.30 14.78 3.05
N LYS A 351 3.57 15.71 3.66
CA LYS A 351 2.32 16.28 3.11
C LYS A 351 2.50 16.95 1.75
N ASP A 352 3.70 17.44 1.46
CA ASP A 352 4.08 18.10 0.21
C ASP A 352 4.59 17.13 -0.87
N GLY A 353 4.68 15.81 -0.57
CA GLY A 353 5.24 14.81 -1.48
C GLY A 353 6.77 14.86 -1.63
N ARG A 354 7.47 15.76 -0.92
CA ARG A 354 8.92 16.01 -1.07
C ARG A 354 9.78 15.23 -0.09
N GLY A 355 9.18 14.38 0.72
CA GLY A 355 9.88 13.55 1.69
C GLY A 355 9.11 12.29 2.01
N MET A 356 9.83 11.32 2.51
CA MET A 356 9.27 10.09 3.06
C MET A 356 9.94 9.75 4.38
N ARG A 357 9.34 8.85 5.16
CA ARG A 357 9.91 8.21 6.34
C ARG A 357 10.18 6.74 6.03
N TYR A 358 11.23 6.21 6.60
CA TYR A 358 11.48 4.77 6.48
C TYR A 358 10.51 3.96 7.34
N TYR A 359 10.18 4.46 8.53
CA TYR A 359 9.24 3.82 9.44
C TYR A 359 8.00 4.66 9.71
N CYS A 360 6.85 3.99 9.75
CA CYS A 360 5.58 4.50 10.27
C CYS A 360 5.34 3.96 11.68
N LEU A 361 5.25 4.85 12.67
CA LEU A 361 4.90 4.50 14.05
C LEU A 361 3.47 4.98 14.35
N LEU A 362 2.79 4.28 15.28
CA LEU A 362 1.49 4.73 15.80
C LEU A 362 1.63 5.89 16.77
N ASN A 363 2.62 5.79 17.67
CA ASN A 363 2.97 6.87 18.59
C ASN A 363 4.34 7.41 18.21
N GLN A 364 4.36 8.60 17.67
CA GLN A 364 5.52 9.30 17.15
C GLN A 364 5.39 10.79 17.47
N PRO A 365 5.59 11.19 18.75
CA PRO A 365 5.42 12.59 19.15
C PRO A 365 6.49 13.54 18.61
N THR A 366 7.60 13.02 18.10
CA THR A 366 8.66 13.82 17.45
C THR A 366 9.21 13.14 16.21
N CYS A 367 9.83 13.93 15.33
CA CYS A 367 10.72 13.47 14.27
C CYS A 367 12.06 14.17 14.47
N GLU A 368 13.04 13.50 15.04
CA GLU A 368 14.37 14.07 15.28
C GLU A 368 15.46 13.18 14.67
N ASP A 369 16.53 13.80 14.22
CA ASP A 369 17.70 13.12 13.67
C ASP A 369 18.58 12.49 14.75
N LYS A 370 17.96 11.61 15.54
CA LYS A 370 18.62 10.87 16.62
C LYS A 370 18.52 9.36 16.37
N PRO A 371 19.45 8.57 16.91
CA PRO A 371 19.29 7.13 16.92
C PRO A 371 17.98 6.78 17.64
N LEU A 372 17.08 6.10 16.92
CA LEU A 372 15.87 5.55 17.51
C LEU A 372 16.10 4.10 17.85
N LEU A 373 15.99 3.78 19.11
CA LEU A 373 15.81 2.43 19.57
C LEU A 373 14.32 2.10 19.50
N PHE A 374 13.89 1.53 18.37
CA PHE A 374 12.59 0.86 18.35
C PHE A 374 12.67 -0.34 19.28
N ALA A 375 11.65 -0.53 20.11
CA ALA A 375 11.46 -1.79 20.79
C ALA A 375 11.51 -2.90 19.73
N ASN A 376 12.51 -3.78 19.78
CA ASN A 376 12.71 -4.94 18.91
C ASN A 376 13.37 -4.75 17.53
N ASN A 377 13.89 -3.61 17.18
CA ASN A 377 14.81 -3.54 16.05
C ASN A 377 16.24 -3.85 16.49
N GLY A 378 16.48 -5.05 17.02
CA GLY A 378 17.79 -5.50 17.50
C GLY A 378 18.95 -5.39 16.50
N ALA A 379 18.65 -5.03 15.26
CA ALA A 379 19.63 -4.68 14.24
C ALA A 379 19.67 -3.16 13.97
N GLY A 380 18.96 -2.32 14.74
CA GLY A 380 18.63 -0.98 14.35
C GLY A 380 19.28 0.19 15.06
N SER A 381 20.04 -0.07 16.10
CA SER A 381 20.65 0.96 16.95
C SER A 381 22.02 1.48 16.45
N GLY A 382 22.27 1.46 15.16
CA GLY A 382 23.51 1.98 14.62
C GLY A 382 23.36 3.45 14.16
N PRO A 383 24.46 4.21 14.08
CA PRO A 383 24.46 5.59 13.58
C PRO A 383 23.86 5.74 12.16
N ASN A 384 23.70 4.64 11.45
CA ASN A 384 23.19 4.59 10.08
C ASN A 384 21.65 4.63 9.97
N ARG A 385 20.91 4.70 11.07
CA ARG A 385 19.43 4.78 11.08
C ARG A 385 18.90 6.08 11.66
N ASN A 386 19.79 7.03 11.93
CA ASN A 386 19.39 8.37 12.32
C ASN A 386 18.42 8.93 11.29
N GLY A 387 17.35 9.53 11.78
CA GLY A 387 16.36 10.16 10.94
C GLY A 387 15.45 9.21 10.13
N ALA A 388 15.38 7.93 10.44
CA ALA A 388 14.44 7.00 9.77
C ALA A 388 12.96 7.40 9.90
N ILE A 389 12.63 8.24 10.88
CA ILE A 389 11.28 8.82 11.07
C ILE A 389 11.19 10.30 10.69
N CYS A 390 12.31 10.95 10.32
CA CYS A 390 12.30 12.33 9.83
C CYS A 390 11.89 12.34 8.35
N PRO A 391 10.89 13.14 7.98
CA PRO A 391 10.51 13.24 6.57
C PRO A 391 11.65 13.90 5.77
N GLY A 392 12.04 13.24 4.69
CA GLY A 392 13.08 13.73 3.79
C GLY A 392 13.33 12.75 2.64
N PRO A 393 14.13 13.13 1.63
CA PRO A 393 14.38 12.30 0.46
C PRO A 393 15.23 11.07 0.79
N HIS A 394 16.08 11.13 1.80
CA HIS A 394 17.03 10.07 2.17
C HIS A 394 16.78 9.51 3.58
N ALA A 395 15.54 9.15 3.91
CA ALA A 395 15.21 8.52 5.17
C ALA A 395 15.45 7.00 5.10
N GLY A 396 16.33 6.46 5.94
CA GLY A 396 16.60 5.03 6.05
C GLY A 396 17.33 4.41 4.85
N PHE A 397 17.14 3.11 4.63
CA PHE A 397 17.79 2.37 3.55
C PHE A 397 17.13 2.63 2.19
N GLY A 398 17.91 2.53 1.10
CA GLY A 398 17.49 2.92 -0.25
C GLY A 398 16.33 2.14 -0.87
N CYS A 399 15.95 0.97 -0.34
CA CYS A 399 14.82 0.21 -0.86
C CYS A 399 13.51 1.00 -0.77
N CYS A 400 13.21 1.65 0.36
CA CYS A 400 11.95 2.36 0.56
C CYS A 400 11.81 3.57 -0.37
N ARG A 401 12.89 4.36 -0.54
CA ARG A 401 12.88 5.53 -1.45
C ARG A 401 12.69 5.15 -2.92
N SER A 402 12.90 3.89 -3.26
CA SER A 402 12.72 3.38 -4.63
C SER A 402 11.41 2.62 -4.82
N ASN A 403 10.85 2.01 -3.75
CA ASN A 403 9.72 1.09 -3.86
C ASN A 403 8.33 1.74 -3.68
N PHE A 404 8.19 2.77 -2.83
CA PHE A 404 6.85 3.29 -2.45
C PHE A 404 6.06 3.91 -3.61
N HIS A 405 6.70 4.27 -4.70
CA HIS A 405 6.13 5.06 -5.81
C HIS A 405 4.90 4.44 -6.46
N PHE A 406 4.74 3.12 -6.40
CA PHE A 406 3.58 2.43 -6.95
C PHE A 406 2.37 2.38 -6.00
N ALA A 407 2.55 2.65 -4.71
CA ALA A 407 1.53 2.37 -3.70
C ALA A 407 0.20 3.09 -3.95
N TRP A 408 0.21 4.42 -4.05
CA TRP A 408 -0.99 5.18 -4.40
C TRP A 408 -1.57 4.83 -5.78
N PRO A 409 -0.78 4.76 -6.86
CA PRO A 409 -1.29 4.33 -8.16
C PRO A 409 -1.95 2.95 -8.15
N LYS A 410 -1.40 1.99 -7.41
CA LYS A 410 -1.98 0.64 -7.29
C LYS A 410 -3.24 0.63 -6.43
N PHE A 411 -3.33 1.47 -5.40
CA PHE A 411 -4.58 1.68 -4.69
C PHE A 411 -5.68 2.19 -5.63
N VAL A 412 -5.40 3.24 -6.43
CA VAL A 412 -6.36 3.78 -7.40
C VAL A 412 -6.78 2.72 -8.43
N GLN A 413 -5.82 1.99 -9.01
CA GLN A 413 -6.12 0.91 -9.95
C GLN A 413 -7.03 -0.16 -9.31
N SER A 414 -6.87 -0.43 -8.01
CA SER A 414 -7.64 -1.44 -7.28
C SER A 414 -9.07 -1.04 -6.98
N MET A 415 -9.43 0.26 -7.09
CA MET A 415 -10.77 0.73 -6.71
C MET A 415 -11.88 0.08 -7.54
N TRP A 416 -11.58 -0.28 -8.76
CA TRP A 416 -12.49 -0.97 -9.66
C TRP A 416 -11.86 -2.23 -10.25
N MET A 417 -12.63 -3.31 -10.29
CA MET A 417 -12.23 -4.59 -10.91
C MET A 417 -13.33 -5.10 -11.82
N ARG A 418 -12.98 -5.96 -12.79
CA ARG A 418 -13.96 -6.68 -13.59
C ARG A 418 -14.49 -7.88 -12.78
N ARG A 419 -15.80 -8.07 -12.77
CA ARG A 419 -16.46 -9.17 -12.07
C ARG A 419 -17.74 -9.59 -12.80
N GLY A 420 -17.94 -10.90 -13.02
CA GLY A 420 -19.22 -11.46 -13.45
C GLY A 420 -19.87 -10.77 -14.66
N GLY A 421 -19.07 -10.39 -15.67
CA GLY A 421 -19.53 -9.66 -16.85
C GLY A 421 -19.84 -8.19 -16.65
N GLY A 422 -19.47 -7.62 -15.48
CA GLY A 422 -19.63 -6.20 -15.15
C GLY A 422 -18.44 -5.60 -14.41
N LEU A 423 -18.70 -4.57 -13.64
CA LEU A 423 -17.70 -3.83 -12.88
C LEU A 423 -18.00 -3.87 -11.37
N ALA A 424 -16.96 -4.04 -10.57
CA ALA A 424 -17.05 -4.04 -9.12
C ALA A 424 -16.27 -2.85 -8.53
N ALA A 425 -16.97 -1.97 -7.79
CA ALA A 425 -16.36 -1.00 -6.89
C ALA A 425 -15.95 -1.72 -5.62
N VAL A 426 -14.64 -1.92 -5.43
CA VAL A 426 -14.09 -2.69 -4.31
C VAL A 426 -13.42 -1.83 -3.25
N ALA A 427 -12.98 -0.62 -3.62
CA ALA A 427 -12.52 0.42 -2.70
C ALA A 427 -13.08 1.78 -3.14
N TYR A 428 -13.23 2.71 -2.22
CA TYR A 428 -13.91 3.98 -2.45
C TYR A 428 -12.95 5.16 -2.37
N GLY A 429 -13.17 6.12 -3.26
CA GLY A 429 -12.47 7.38 -3.40
C GLY A 429 -12.88 8.05 -4.71
N PRO A 430 -12.77 9.37 -4.85
CA PRO A 430 -13.24 10.06 -6.05
C PRO A 430 -12.41 9.66 -7.27
N CYS A 431 -13.10 9.13 -8.30
CA CYS A 431 -12.44 8.65 -9.51
C CYS A 431 -13.39 8.51 -10.71
N ARG A 432 -12.79 8.29 -11.87
CA ARG A 432 -13.48 7.81 -13.08
C ARG A 432 -12.91 6.46 -13.48
N VAL A 433 -13.75 5.55 -13.93
CA VAL A 433 -13.35 4.28 -14.51
C VAL A 433 -13.86 4.20 -15.94
N THR A 434 -12.97 3.84 -16.87
CA THR A 434 -13.32 3.53 -18.27
C THR A 434 -12.87 2.11 -18.57
N ALA A 435 -13.81 1.26 -18.95
CA ALA A 435 -13.53 -0.14 -19.21
C ALA A 435 -14.41 -0.71 -20.33
N ASP A 436 -13.94 -1.77 -20.97
CA ASP A 436 -14.78 -2.57 -21.85
C ASP A 436 -15.67 -3.49 -20.99
N VAL A 437 -16.98 -3.47 -21.27
CA VAL A 437 -17.96 -4.34 -20.64
C VAL A 437 -18.81 -4.96 -21.77
N GLY A 438 -18.56 -6.23 -22.05
CA GLY A 438 -19.26 -6.95 -23.10
C GLY A 438 -19.07 -6.37 -24.52
N GLY A 439 -17.87 -5.91 -24.85
CA GLY A 439 -17.51 -5.32 -26.14
C GLY A 439 -17.93 -3.85 -26.28
N ARG A 440 -18.33 -3.19 -25.18
CA ARG A 440 -18.72 -1.76 -25.17
C ARG A 440 -17.85 -0.99 -24.18
N THR A 441 -17.35 0.14 -24.60
CA THR A 441 -16.67 1.07 -23.68
C THR A 441 -17.70 1.75 -22.79
N VAL A 442 -17.53 1.61 -21.47
CA VAL A 442 -18.36 2.24 -20.44
C VAL A 442 -17.48 3.13 -19.58
N THR A 443 -17.95 4.34 -19.30
CA THR A 443 -17.28 5.26 -18.34
C THR A 443 -18.22 5.55 -17.18
N LEU A 444 -17.76 5.27 -15.97
CA LEU A 444 -18.45 5.60 -14.72
C LEU A 444 -17.65 6.65 -13.94
N ALA A 445 -18.35 7.55 -13.23
CA ALA A 445 -17.75 8.41 -12.21
C ALA A 445 -18.16 7.91 -10.83
N MET A 446 -17.24 7.96 -9.90
CA MET A 446 -17.49 7.82 -8.47
C MET A 446 -17.21 9.15 -7.79
N SER A 447 -18.25 9.81 -7.32
CA SER A 447 -18.19 11.07 -6.57
C SER A 447 -18.43 10.78 -5.10
N THR A 448 -17.49 11.17 -4.24
CA THR A 448 -17.56 10.83 -2.81
C THR A 448 -16.60 11.67 -1.99
N GLY A 449 -16.99 11.99 -0.75
CA GLY A 449 -16.11 12.47 0.29
C GLY A 449 -15.45 11.34 1.13
N TYR A 450 -15.68 10.07 0.76
CA TYR A 450 -15.05 8.95 1.45
C TYR A 450 -13.50 9.05 1.39
N PRO A 451 -12.80 8.80 2.49
CA PRO A 451 -13.20 8.17 3.74
C PRO A 451 -13.70 9.13 4.85
N PHE A 452 -13.86 10.42 4.56
CA PHE A 452 -14.27 11.44 5.56
C PHE A 452 -15.78 11.45 5.83
N ASP A 453 -16.57 11.16 4.81
CA ASP A 453 -17.99 10.84 4.93
C ASP A 453 -18.32 9.51 4.26
N GLY A 454 -19.56 9.03 4.43
CA GLY A 454 -19.97 7.72 3.92
C GLY A 454 -20.77 7.75 2.63
N LYS A 455 -20.95 8.91 2.03
CA LYS A 455 -21.77 9.07 0.82
C LYS A 455 -20.97 8.77 -0.43
N VAL A 456 -21.52 7.93 -1.29
CA VAL A 456 -20.90 7.55 -2.57
C VAL A 456 -21.97 7.62 -3.66
N GLU A 457 -21.72 8.40 -4.69
CA GLU A 457 -22.50 8.38 -5.93
C GLU A 457 -21.70 7.71 -7.03
N ILE A 458 -22.26 6.70 -7.70
CA ILE A 458 -21.72 6.11 -8.90
C ILE A 458 -22.63 6.50 -10.07
N ARG A 459 -22.11 7.23 -11.04
CA ARG A 459 -22.85 7.74 -12.20
C ARG A 459 -22.33 7.17 -13.50
N VAL A 460 -23.23 6.72 -14.39
CA VAL A 460 -22.88 6.36 -15.75
C VAL A 460 -22.69 7.64 -16.56
N LEU A 461 -21.46 7.87 -17.06
CA LEU A 461 -21.14 9.05 -17.86
C LEU A 461 -21.31 8.77 -19.35
N GLU A 462 -20.74 7.64 -19.81
CA GLU A 462 -20.72 7.27 -21.22
C GLU A 462 -20.93 5.76 -21.37
N GLY A 463 -21.39 5.37 -22.55
CA GLY A 463 -21.76 3.99 -22.82
C GLY A 463 -23.11 3.64 -22.21
N GLY A 464 -23.32 2.35 -21.92
CA GLY A 464 -24.55 1.85 -21.35
C GLY A 464 -24.80 0.41 -21.79
N GLY A 465 -26.01 -0.10 -21.48
CA GLY A 465 -26.42 -1.46 -21.79
C GLY A 465 -26.59 -2.32 -20.54
N ARG A 466 -26.94 -3.58 -20.75
CA ARG A 466 -27.26 -4.48 -19.64
C ARG A 466 -26.00 -5.13 -19.06
N PHE A 467 -25.61 -4.71 -17.87
CA PHE A 467 -24.52 -5.31 -17.10
C PHE A 467 -24.71 -5.07 -15.60
N PRO A 468 -24.10 -5.90 -14.73
CA PRO A 468 -24.11 -5.67 -13.29
C PRO A 468 -23.02 -4.67 -12.88
N ILE A 469 -23.36 -3.79 -11.94
CA ILE A 469 -22.40 -3.03 -11.11
C ILE A 469 -22.48 -3.63 -9.72
N PHE A 470 -21.33 -4.01 -9.18
CA PHE A 470 -21.20 -4.54 -7.82
C PHE A 470 -20.58 -3.44 -6.95
N ALA A 471 -21.20 -3.14 -5.83
CA ALA A 471 -20.67 -2.19 -4.85
C ALA A 471 -20.37 -2.92 -3.54
N ARG A 472 -19.10 -2.94 -3.10
CA ARG A 472 -18.73 -3.54 -1.82
C ARG A 472 -19.34 -2.74 -0.67
N VAL A 473 -19.89 -3.42 0.32
CA VAL A 473 -20.28 -2.82 1.58
C VAL A 473 -19.12 -2.96 2.57
N PRO A 474 -18.47 -1.86 3.02
CA PRO A 474 -17.34 -1.95 3.92
C PRO A 474 -17.68 -2.67 5.22
N GLN A 475 -16.78 -3.53 5.71
CA GLN A 475 -17.00 -4.30 6.96
C GLN A 475 -17.27 -3.39 8.16
N GLY A 476 -16.62 -2.22 8.20
CA GLY A 476 -16.79 -1.25 9.27
C GLY A 476 -18.04 -0.37 9.19
N SER A 477 -18.93 -0.57 8.21
CA SER A 477 -20.14 0.23 8.01
C SER A 477 -21.24 -0.04 9.04
N GLY A 478 -21.22 -1.21 9.71
CA GLY A 478 -22.29 -1.61 10.61
C GLY A 478 -23.61 -2.01 9.93
N LEU A 479 -23.62 -2.08 8.60
CA LEU A 479 -24.79 -2.50 7.83
C LEU A 479 -24.95 -4.03 7.86
N PRO A 480 -26.19 -4.57 7.72
CA PRO A 480 -26.43 -6.01 7.77
C PRO A 480 -25.70 -6.81 6.68
N ASP A 481 -25.43 -6.18 5.55
CA ASP A 481 -24.72 -6.74 4.41
C ASP A 481 -23.22 -6.33 4.36
N ALA A 482 -22.65 -5.89 5.47
CA ALA A 482 -21.23 -5.59 5.58
C ALA A 482 -20.37 -6.77 5.17
N GLY A 483 -19.29 -6.51 4.42
CA GLY A 483 -18.42 -7.54 3.87
C GLY A 483 -18.99 -8.29 2.66
N GLN A 484 -20.04 -7.77 2.03
CA GLN A 484 -20.67 -8.36 0.84
C GLN A 484 -20.71 -7.32 -0.30
N PHE A 485 -21.16 -7.78 -1.47
CA PHE A 485 -21.49 -6.91 -2.58
C PHE A 485 -23.00 -6.66 -2.68
N ARG A 486 -23.40 -5.40 -2.83
CA ARG A 486 -24.70 -5.05 -3.42
C ARG A 486 -24.60 -5.14 -4.92
N THR A 487 -25.57 -5.76 -5.57
CA THR A 487 -25.58 -5.96 -7.04
C THR A 487 -26.69 -5.12 -7.66
N PHE A 488 -26.31 -4.30 -8.62
CA PHE A 488 -27.22 -3.46 -9.40
C PHE A 488 -27.15 -3.90 -10.87
N ALA A 489 -28.08 -4.77 -11.26
CA ALA A 489 -28.15 -5.33 -12.62
C ALA A 489 -29.35 -4.74 -13.36
N ARG A 490 -29.09 -3.87 -14.34
CA ARG A 490 -30.11 -3.26 -15.19
C ARG A 490 -29.55 -2.83 -16.54
N ASP A 491 -30.40 -2.32 -17.40
CA ASP A 491 -30.00 -1.70 -18.67
C ASP A 491 -29.65 -0.23 -18.41
N TRP A 492 -28.35 0.04 -18.28
CA TRP A 492 -27.82 1.33 -17.90
C TRP A 492 -27.86 2.34 -19.04
N LYS A 493 -28.18 3.59 -18.69
CA LYS A 493 -28.14 4.75 -19.59
C LYS A 493 -27.24 5.83 -19.01
N PRO A 494 -26.57 6.65 -19.87
CA PRO A 494 -25.87 7.82 -19.41
C PRO A 494 -26.75 8.73 -18.55
N GLY A 495 -26.22 9.20 -17.41
CA GLY A 495 -26.92 10.01 -16.41
C GLY A 495 -27.54 9.23 -15.27
N GLU A 496 -27.71 7.90 -15.39
CA GLU A 496 -28.23 7.10 -14.27
C GLU A 496 -27.20 6.93 -13.14
N THR A 497 -27.71 6.87 -11.91
CA THR A 497 -26.89 6.84 -10.69
C THR A 497 -27.21 5.66 -9.79
N ILE A 498 -26.25 5.30 -8.96
CA ILE A 498 -26.36 4.49 -7.74
C ILE A 498 -25.93 5.40 -6.59
N GLU A 499 -26.77 5.52 -5.58
CA GLU A 499 -26.43 6.22 -4.34
C GLU A 499 -26.21 5.19 -3.23
N LEU A 500 -25.10 5.32 -2.52
CA LEU A 500 -24.74 4.52 -1.36
C LEU A 500 -24.47 5.45 -0.19
N ASP A 501 -24.88 5.02 1.00
CA ASP A 501 -24.56 5.70 2.24
C ASP A 501 -24.06 4.66 3.24
N PHE A 502 -22.81 4.81 3.68
CA PHE A 502 -22.16 3.93 4.64
C PHE A 502 -22.07 4.64 5.98
N PRO A 503 -22.81 4.22 7.00
CA PRO A 503 -22.65 4.78 8.34
C PRO A 503 -21.21 4.62 8.80
N LEU A 504 -20.53 5.75 9.05
CA LEU A 504 -19.17 5.75 9.56
C LEU A 504 -19.21 6.00 11.08
N ALA A 505 -19.57 4.97 11.83
CA ALA A 505 -19.62 5.07 13.29
C ALA A 505 -18.22 5.14 13.90
N THR A 506 -18.06 5.99 14.93
CA THR A 506 -16.85 5.97 15.75
C THR A 506 -16.83 4.69 16.58
N ARG A 507 -15.72 3.96 16.53
CA ARG A 507 -15.51 2.73 17.30
C ARG A 507 -14.16 2.75 17.98
N LEU A 508 -14.06 2.03 19.10
CA LEU A 508 -12.83 1.84 19.84
C LEU A 508 -12.31 0.43 19.59
N SER A 509 -10.99 0.29 19.50
CA SER A 509 -10.32 -1.00 19.51
C SER A 509 -9.22 -0.98 20.57
N PHE A 510 -9.08 -2.11 21.29
CA PHE A 510 -8.17 -2.23 22.44
C PHE A 510 -6.99 -3.11 22.05
N TRP A 511 -5.80 -2.68 22.47
CA TRP A 511 -4.54 -3.24 22.03
C TRP A 511 -3.65 -3.58 23.23
N GLU A 512 -2.34 -3.66 23.03
CA GLU A 512 -1.39 -3.95 24.11
C GLU A 512 -1.58 -2.96 25.27
N ASN A 513 -1.47 -3.46 26.50
CA ASN A 513 -1.75 -2.69 27.73
C ASN A 513 -3.17 -2.11 27.84
N GLU A 514 -4.16 -2.72 27.16
CA GLU A 514 -5.51 -2.16 27.03
C GLU A 514 -5.55 -0.75 26.43
N ALA A 515 -4.47 -0.33 25.75
CA ALA A 515 -4.45 0.97 25.07
C ALA A 515 -5.55 1.06 24.01
N VAL A 516 -6.14 2.23 23.88
CA VAL A 516 -7.28 2.44 22.98
C VAL A 516 -6.89 3.16 21.70
N ALA A 517 -7.33 2.62 20.55
CA ALA A 517 -7.35 3.29 19.25
C ALA A 517 -8.75 3.75 18.93
N VAL A 518 -8.88 4.95 18.36
CA VAL A 518 -10.15 5.54 17.93
C VAL A 518 -10.24 5.45 16.41
N MET A 519 -11.28 4.80 15.91
CA MET A 519 -11.48 4.59 14.47
C MET A 519 -12.85 5.09 14.04
N ARG A 520 -12.96 5.56 12.79
CA ARG A 520 -14.24 5.90 12.15
C ARG A 520 -14.16 5.48 10.67
N GLY A 521 -15.05 4.57 10.27
CA GLY A 521 -14.90 3.91 8.98
C GLY A 521 -13.51 3.27 8.84
N PRO A 522 -12.76 3.49 7.74
CA PRO A 522 -11.39 2.99 7.58
C PRO A 522 -10.32 3.86 8.28
N LEU A 523 -10.67 5.04 8.78
CA LEU A 523 -9.73 5.99 9.36
C LEU A 523 -9.38 5.65 10.81
N LEU A 524 -8.08 5.65 11.11
CA LEU A 524 -7.52 5.69 12.46
C LEU A 524 -7.25 7.15 12.84
N PHE A 525 -7.64 7.54 14.04
CA PHE A 525 -7.50 8.90 14.54
C PHE A 525 -6.33 9.04 15.49
N ALA A 526 -5.63 10.15 15.39
CA ALA A 526 -4.50 10.51 16.23
C ALA A 526 -4.71 11.90 16.85
N LEU A 527 -4.06 12.17 17.97
CA LEU A 527 -4.08 13.47 18.61
C LEU A 527 -3.55 14.54 17.65
N ARG A 528 -4.32 15.62 17.47
CA ARG A 528 -3.84 16.82 16.79
C ARG A 528 -2.80 17.51 17.66
N MET A 529 -1.57 17.61 17.19
CA MET A 529 -0.48 18.22 17.91
C MET A 529 0.04 19.44 17.14
N PRO A 530 0.00 20.65 17.71
CA PRO A 530 0.75 21.78 17.18
C PRO A 530 2.25 21.43 17.18
N ALA A 531 2.95 21.81 16.13
CA ALA A 531 4.34 21.45 15.95
C ALA A 531 5.15 22.59 15.33
N GLU A 532 6.43 22.61 15.62
CA GLU A 532 7.44 23.38 14.89
C GLU A 532 8.22 22.45 13.97
N GLU A 533 8.48 22.91 12.75
CA GLU A 533 9.29 22.22 11.75
C GLU A 533 10.60 22.95 11.54
N LYS A 534 11.69 22.20 11.45
CA LYS A 534 13.01 22.73 11.18
C LYS A 534 13.70 21.91 10.09
N ALA A 535 14.12 22.57 9.02
CA ALA A 535 14.97 21.94 8.02
C ALA A 535 16.33 21.56 8.61
N VAL A 536 16.82 20.37 8.27
CA VAL A 536 18.15 19.88 8.65
C VAL A 536 19.10 20.17 7.51
N PRO A 537 20.02 21.15 7.66
CA PRO A 537 20.83 21.64 6.55
C PRO A 537 21.91 20.66 6.11
N ARG A 538 22.29 19.73 6.99
CA ARG A 538 23.30 18.72 6.72
C ARG A 538 22.97 17.42 7.45
N TYR A 539 22.97 16.31 6.73
CA TYR A 539 22.70 14.99 7.33
C TYR A 539 23.42 13.86 6.56
N PRO A 540 23.77 12.76 7.25
CA PRO A 540 24.32 11.58 6.57
C PRO A 540 23.23 10.85 5.82
N VAL A 541 23.53 10.34 4.63
CA VAL A 541 22.67 9.39 3.93
C VAL A 541 22.82 8.03 4.61
N PRO A 542 21.75 7.47 5.17
CA PRO A 542 21.81 6.17 5.84
C PRO A 542 22.39 5.08 4.93
N PHE A 543 23.30 4.28 5.46
CA PHE A 543 23.98 3.18 4.76
C PHE A 543 24.87 3.59 3.57
N GLU A 544 25.04 4.88 3.32
CA GLU A 544 25.94 5.43 2.32
C GLU A 544 27.02 6.27 3.04
N ASN A 545 28.25 6.18 2.55
CA ASN A 545 29.33 7.02 3.11
C ASN A 545 29.32 8.42 2.46
N ARG A 546 28.14 9.09 2.52
CA ARG A 546 27.86 10.35 1.86
C ARG A 546 27.05 11.28 2.78
N TRP A 547 27.28 12.58 2.64
CA TRP A 547 26.52 13.62 3.30
C TRP A 547 25.73 14.43 2.27
N ILE A 548 24.51 14.83 2.64
CA ILE A 548 23.71 15.82 1.90
C ILE A 548 23.90 17.15 2.59
N GLU A 549 24.12 18.20 1.80
CA GLU A 549 24.28 19.56 2.26
C GLU A 549 23.38 20.51 1.46
N GLY A 550 22.64 21.38 2.17
CA GLY A 550 21.98 22.54 1.56
C GLY A 550 20.81 22.25 0.66
N GLU A 551 20.16 21.10 0.76
CA GLU A 551 18.95 20.85 -0.01
C GLU A 551 17.81 21.75 0.46
N THR A 552 17.37 22.64 -0.40
CA THR A 552 16.29 23.60 -0.11
C THR A 552 14.95 23.14 -0.70
N GLU A 553 14.97 22.43 -1.82
CA GLU A 553 13.75 21.97 -2.51
C GLU A 553 13.17 20.69 -1.94
N PHE A 554 14.01 19.75 -1.49
CA PHE A 554 13.64 18.48 -0.87
C PHE A 554 14.25 18.40 0.55
N PRO A 555 13.80 19.22 1.50
CA PRO A 555 14.43 19.30 2.81
C PRO A 555 14.12 18.05 3.63
N ARG A 556 15.13 17.59 4.37
CA ARG A 556 14.87 16.75 5.54
C ARG A 556 14.43 17.64 6.68
N LYS A 557 13.39 17.25 7.42
CA LYS A 557 12.80 18.05 8.48
C LYS A 557 12.86 17.35 9.83
N GLU A 558 13.24 18.06 10.88
CA GLU A 558 12.91 17.73 12.26
C GLU A 558 11.58 18.37 12.62
N ILE A 559 10.74 17.65 13.38
CA ILE A 559 9.43 18.12 13.81
C ILE A 559 9.27 17.84 15.29
N ARG A 560 8.89 18.88 16.07
CA ARG A 560 8.71 18.79 17.51
C ARG A 560 7.36 19.35 17.94
N PRO A 561 6.69 18.70 18.92
CA PRO A 561 5.44 19.24 19.44
C PRO A 561 5.71 20.52 20.23
N THR A 562 4.82 21.51 20.06
CA THR A 562 4.83 22.77 20.84
C THR A 562 3.79 22.78 21.96
N ALA A 563 3.05 21.69 22.14
CA ALA A 563 2.07 21.49 23.20
C ALA A 563 2.21 20.09 23.81
N PRO A 564 1.69 19.87 25.02
CA PRO A 564 1.64 18.53 25.63
C PRO A 564 0.90 17.53 24.76
N TRP A 565 1.36 16.27 24.75
CA TRP A 565 0.77 15.16 24.03
C TRP A 565 0.36 13.98 24.93
N ASN A 566 0.69 14.04 26.21
CA ASN A 566 0.52 12.99 27.20
C ASN A 566 -0.90 12.96 27.79
N TYR A 567 -1.89 12.66 26.94
CA TYR A 567 -3.28 12.56 27.34
C TYR A 567 -3.74 11.12 27.49
N ALA A 568 -4.54 10.84 28.54
CA ALA A 568 -5.36 9.66 28.66
C ALA A 568 -6.82 10.02 28.29
N LEU A 569 -7.43 9.22 27.44
CA LEU A 569 -8.83 9.47 27.01
C LEU A 569 -9.81 9.10 28.11
N LEU A 570 -10.89 9.85 28.23
CA LEU A 570 -12.00 9.53 29.14
C LEU A 570 -13.00 8.62 28.44
N LEU A 571 -13.26 7.45 29.03
CA LEU A 571 -14.26 6.50 28.55
C LEU A 571 -15.44 6.41 29.53
N ASN A 572 -16.65 6.28 28.97
CA ASN A 572 -17.81 5.90 29.72
C ASN A 572 -17.72 4.46 30.26
N ARG A 573 -18.62 4.05 31.16
CA ARG A 573 -18.65 2.69 31.70
C ARG A 573 -18.90 1.61 30.64
N ASP A 574 -19.56 1.94 29.56
CA ASP A 574 -19.79 1.09 28.40
C ASP A 574 -18.60 1.06 27.40
N ARG A 575 -17.47 1.66 27.80
CA ARG A 575 -16.24 1.76 27.00
C ARG A 575 -16.41 2.57 25.69
N THR A 576 -17.33 3.53 25.63
CA THR A 576 -17.40 4.53 24.57
C THR A 576 -16.66 5.81 24.97
N LEU A 577 -16.28 6.65 24.00
CA LEU A 577 -15.62 7.94 24.28
C LEU A 577 -16.59 8.88 25.01
N ALA A 578 -16.15 9.40 26.16
CA ALA A 578 -16.95 10.33 26.95
C ALA A 578 -17.08 11.69 26.24
N GLY A 579 -18.33 12.12 26.00
CA GLY A 579 -18.64 13.44 25.41
C GLY A 579 -18.03 13.66 24.03
N ALA A 580 -17.88 12.59 23.24
CA ALA A 580 -17.32 12.69 21.91
C ALA A 580 -18.30 13.33 20.91
N THR A 581 -17.78 14.20 20.06
CA THR A 581 -18.51 14.78 18.91
C THR A 581 -17.66 14.63 17.65
N VAL A 582 -18.32 14.37 16.53
CA VAL A 582 -17.69 14.35 15.21
C VAL A 582 -17.99 15.70 14.54
N GLU A 583 -16.95 16.35 14.04
CA GLU A 583 -17.03 17.68 13.45
C GLU A 583 -16.40 17.67 12.05
N ASP A 584 -16.93 18.50 11.16
CA ASP A 584 -16.26 18.85 9.91
C ASP A 584 -15.00 19.65 10.26
N ALA A 585 -13.89 19.28 9.68
CA ALA A 585 -12.56 19.87 9.94
C ALA A 585 -12.01 20.62 8.71
N GLY A 586 -12.85 20.97 7.75
CA GLY A 586 -12.45 21.64 6.52
C GLY A 586 -11.46 20.78 5.71
N ASP A 587 -10.28 21.31 5.41
CA ASP A 587 -9.23 20.62 4.63
C ASP A 587 -8.73 19.31 5.28
N GLU A 588 -8.96 19.11 6.57
CA GLU A 588 -8.66 17.84 7.27
C GLU A 588 -9.85 16.85 7.21
N GLY A 589 -10.91 17.21 6.51
CA GLY A 589 -12.11 16.42 6.26
C GLY A 589 -12.95 16.19 7.51
N VAL A 590 -12.43 15.54 8.54
CA VAL A 590 -13.18 15.19 9.74
C VAL A 590 -12.30 15.18 10.99
N SER A 591 -12.84 15.65 12.12
CA SER A 591 -12.21 15.53 13.44
C SER A 591 -13.16 14.92 14.47
N ILE A 592 -12.61 14.35 15.52
CA ILE A 592 -13.35 13.86 16.68
C ILE A 592 -12.88 14.65 17.90
N ARG A 593 -13.82 15.38 18.53
CA ARG A 593 -13.54 15.95 19.83
C ARG A 593 -13.80 14.91 20.91
N ALA A 594 -12.84 14.75 21.81
CA ALA A 594 -12.91 13.80 22.91
C ALA A 594 -12.46 14.45 24.21
N ARG A 595 -12.97 13.98 25.34
CA ARG A 595 -12.49 14.40 26.64
C ARG A 595 -11.28 13.58 27.04
N ALA A 596 -10.27 14.22 27.60
CA ALA A 596 -9.03 13.60 28.03
C ALA A 596 -8.46 14.31 29.26
N VAL A 597 -7.57 13.63 29.97
CA VAL A 597 -6.85 14.16 31.13
C VAL A 597 -5.35 14.03 30.85
N LYS A 598 -4.57 15.07 31.14
CA LYS A 598 -3.12 14.95 31.13
C LYS A 598 -2.66 14.01 32.24
N THR A 599 -1.77 13.12 31.94
CA THR A 599 -1.19 12.20 32.93
C THR A 599 0.27 11.90 32.59
N ASP A 600 1.08 11.66 33.59
CA ASP A 600 2.44 11.15 33.48
C ASP A 600 2.60 9.76 34.11
N PHE A 601 1.48 9.14 34.41
CA PHE A 601 1.44 7.80 35.00
C PHE A 601 2.29 6.81 34.18
N GLY A 602 3.09 6.03 34.89
CA GLY A 602 3.99 5.07 34.25
C GLY A 602 5.09 5.68 33.39
N GLY A 603 5.33 7.00 33.50
CA GLY A 603 6.29 7.72 32.69
C GLY A 603 5.74 8.21 31.33
N TRP A 604 4.42 8.14 31.14
CA TRP A 604 3.75 8.65 29.93
C TRP A 604 3.99 10.16 29.78
N GLY A 605 4.56 10.54 28.66
CA GLY A 605 4.91 11.95 28.40
C GLY A 605 6.31 12.36 28.79
N TYR A 606 7.02 11.58 29.58
CA TYR A 606 8.44 11.81 29.81
C TYR A 606 9.25 11.18 28.68
N MET A 607 9.68 11.98 27.73
CA MET A 607 10.72 11.57 26.79
C MET A 607 12.06 11.45 27.52
N ARG A 608 12.16 10.51 28.44
CA ARG A 608 13.45 10.10 28.93
C ARG A 608 14.19 9.40 27.82
N ASP A 609 15.06 10.16 27.20
CA ASP A 609 16.00 9.65 26.21
C ASP A 609 15.35 8.71 25.18
N VAL A 610 15.15 9.17 23.97
CA VAL A 610 14.61 8.38 22.83
C VAL A 610 15.36 7.07 22.63
N THR A 611 16.48 6.90 23.33
CA THR A 611 17.31 5.68 23.36
C THR A 611 16.63 4.49 24.02
N THR A 612 15.59 4.66 24.86
CA THR A 612 14.91 3.54 25.51
C THR A 612 13.66 3.03 24.77
N GLY A 613 13.25 3.67 23.69
CA GLY A 613 12.29 3.15 22.71
C GLY A 613 10.84 2.94 23.16
N ARG A 614 10.57 2.89 24.47
CA ARG A 614 9.25 2.55 25.03
C ARG A 614 8.54 3.70 25.75
N ALA A 615 9.15 4.87 25.81
CA ALA A 615 8.58 6.01 26.54
C ALA A 615 7.25 6.52 25.95
N VAL A 616 6.92 6.13 24.72
CA VAL A 616 5.67 6.48 24.03
C VAL A 616 4.70 5.31 23.90
N ASP A 617 5.01 4.17 24.53
CA ASP A 617 4.04 3.08 24.67
C ASP A 617 3.07 3.44 25.80
N PRO A 618 1.76 3.33 25.57
CA PRO A 618 0.78 3.64 26.60
C PRO A 618 0.97 2.75 27.84
N PRO A 619 0.88 3.31 29.06
CA PRO A 619 0.86 2.51 30.26
C PRO A 619 -0.40 1.64 30.31
N PRO A 620 -0.40 0.56 31.15
CA PRO A 620 -1.58 -0.28 31.34
C PRO A 620 -2.82 0.56 31.71
N SER A 621 -3.91 0.31 31.03
CA SER A 621 -5.18 1.04 31.22
C SER A 621 -6.26 0.12 31.85
N PRO A 622 -7.22 0.67 32.60
CA PRO A 622 -7.38 2.10 32.91
C PRO A 622 -6.28 2.64 33.81
N VAL A 623 -5.77 3.85 33.49
CA VAL A 623 -4.81 4.52 34.39
C VAL A 623 -5.54 5.09 35.62
N PRO A 624 -4.85 5.28 36.77
CA PRO A 624 -5.42 5.90 37.95
C PRO A 624 -5.94 7.32 37.66
N ASP A 625 -7.04 7.70 38.31
CA ASP A 625 -7.50 9.10 38.34
C ASP A 625 -6.68 9.86 39.41
N GLU A 626 -5.76 10.69 38.96
CA GLU A 626 -4.91 11.52 39.82
C GLU A 626 -5.52 12.91 40.07
N GLY A 627 -6.83 13.08 39.78
CA GLY A 627 -7.55 14.35 39.97
C GLY A 627 -7.21 15.42 38.92
N GLY A 628 -6.66 15.03 37.80
CA GLY A 628 -6.35 15.91 36.70
C GLY A 628 -7.58 16.57 36.09
N ARG A 629 -7.45 17.82 35.64
CA ARG A 629 -8.55 18.53 34.98
C ARG A 629 -8.82 17.91 33.59
N ALA A 630 -10.06 17.53 33.34
CA ALA A 630 -10.49 17.08 32.02
C ALA A 630 -10.51 18.22 31.02
N GLU A 631 -9.85 18.03 29.88
CA GLU A 631 -9.78 18.94 28.74
C GLU A 631 -10.48 18.31 27.52
N THR A 632 -10.77 19.10 26.51
CA THR A 632 -11.22 18.60 25.21
C THR A 632 -10.06 18.60 24.25
N VAL A 633 -9.74 17.44 23.71
CA VAL A 633 -8.71 17.26 22.68
C VAL A 633 -9.35 17.01 21.32
N ALA A 634 -8.66 17.39 20.25
CA ALA A 634 -9.05 17.08 18.89
C ALA A 634 -8.24 15.88 18.37
N LEU A 635 -8.95 14.90 17.86
CA LEU A 635 -8.37 13.76 17.14
C LEU A 635 -8.64 13.95 15.65
N VAL A 636 -7.63 13.74 14.82
CA VAL A 636 -7.66 13.89 13.36
C VAL A 636 -7.22 12.60 12.69
N PRO A 637 -7.57 12.36 11.41
CA PRO A 637 -7.08 11.18 10.70
C PRO A 637 -5.55 11.05 10.77
N MET A 638 -5.07 9.87 11.15
CA MET A 638 -3.64 9.59 11.31
C MET A 638 -2.83 9.92 10.06
N GLY A 639 -3.38 9.64 8.88
CA GLY A 639 -2.74 9.92 7.60
C GLY A 639 -2.46 11.40 7.34
N LEU A 640 -3.12 12.30 8.07
CA LEU A 640 -2.94 13.74 7.95
C LEU A 640 -1.96 14.33 8.98
N THR A 641 -1.29 13.49 9.79
CA THR A 641 -0.41 13.94 10.86
C THR A 641 1.07 13.74 10.52
N GLU A 642 1.90 14.74 10.82
CA GLU A 642 3.36 14.62 10.73
C GLU A 642 3.95 13.98 11.99
N ILE A 643 3.47 14.37 13.16
CA ILE A 643 3.73 13.74 14.46
C ILE A 643 2.40 13.32 15.07
N ARG A 644 2.39 12.27 15.91
CA ARG A 644 1.13 11.64 16.30
C ARG A 644 1.18 10.85 17.60
N ILE A 645 0.02 10.76 18.24
CA ILE A 645 -0.34 9.73 19.22
C ILE A 645 -1.65 9.12 18.72
N ALA A 646 -1.65 7.84 18.36
CA ALA A 646 -2.81 7.10 17.83
C ALA A 646 -3.26 5.95 18.74
N LEU A 647 -2.42 5.56 19.70
CA LEU A 647 -2.77 4.65 20.79
C LEU A 647 -2.65 5.40 22.10
N PHE A 648 -3.73 5.40 22.87
CA PHE A 648 -3.85 6.18 24.11
C PHE A 648 -4.05 5.29 25.32
N PRO A 649 -3.48 5.66 26.49
CA PRO A 649 -4.02 5.20 27.75
C PRO A 649 -5.40 5.82 27.97
N TRP A 650 -6.21 5.25 28.87
CA TRP A 650 -7.52 5.75 29.17
C TRP A 650 -7.89 5.53 30.64
N LEU A 651 -8.89 6.28 31.13
CA LEU A 651 -9.52 6.12 32.41
C LEU A 651 -11.03 6.32 32.29
N TYR A 652 -11.77 5.89 33.31
CA TYR A 652 -13.21 6.10 33.31
C TYR A 652 -13.56 7.58 33.57
N ALA A 653 -14.49 8.11 32.80
CA ALA A 653 -15.07 9.41 33.09
C ALA A 653 -15.70 9.39 34.49
N PRO A 654 -15.56 10.46 35.29
CA PRO A 654 -16.23 10.59 36.57
C PRO A 654 -17.74 10.32 36.39
N GLY A 655 -18.28 9.38 37.16
CA GLY A 655 -19.73 9.13 37.14
C GLY A 655 -20.47 10.43 37.44
N ARG A 656 -21.50 10.76 36.67
CA ARG A 656 -22.50 11.65 37.23
C ARG A 656 -23.08 10.92 38.42
N ASP A 657 -22.84 11.42 39.63
CA ASP A 657 -23.54 10.93 40.80
C ASP A 657 -25.01 10.92 40.44
N VAL A 658 -25.60 9.74 40.31
CA VAL A 658 -27.05 9.60 40.32
C VAL A 658 -27.44 10.08 41.72
N GLN A 659 -27.79 11.36 41.81
CA GLN A 659 -28.47 11.82 43.02
C GLN A 659 -29.69 10.94 43.17
N THR A 660 -29.55 9.94 44.03
CA THR A 660 -30.66 9.20 44.58
C THR A 660 -31.60 10.22 45.21
N ARG A 661 -32.71 10.51 44.51
CA ARG A 661 -33.87 11.11 45.11
C ARG A 661 -34.72 10.01 45.75
#